data_046c9ab7635df8ab0363ada91b2238ae
#
_entry.id   046c9ab7635df8ab0363ada91b2238ae
#
_cell.length_a   1.000
_cell.length_b   1.000
_cell.length_c   1.000
_cell.angle_alpha   90.00
_cell.angle_beta   90.00
_cell.angle_gamma   90.00
#
_symmetry.space_group_name_H-M   'P 1'
#
loop_
_entity.id
_entity.type
_entity.pdbx_description
1 polymer ?
#
loop_
_entity_poly.entity_id
_entity_poly.type
_entity_poly.pdbx_seq_one_letter_code
_entity_poly.pdbx_strand_id
1 'polypeptide(L)'
;MISVEHLKVEFSARALFSDVSFVVNKRDRIALVGKNGAGKSTMLKILAGIQQPTDGHVAVQRDVSVGYLPQVMVLSDDTTVAAEVEKAFAHIHQLKDRVRRLNDELSSRTDYDTPEYMELVEAFSRENDRLQMMGAQNYHAEIERTLTGLGFNREDLERPTREFSGGWRMRIELAKLLLARHDVLLLDEPTNHLDIESIRWLEQFLSRNADAVILVSHDRAFINNVTNRTLEISCGKVVDYRVTYDEYVQLRAERRESQLRAYENQQKEIAEIKDFIERFRYKPTKSVQVQSRIKQLEKIVPIEIDEVDTSRLHLKFPPCSRSGDYPVICDDVEKHYGDHQVFAQVNLTIRRGEKVAFVGKNGEGKSTLVKCIMSQIDHGGVLKLGHNVEIGYYAQNQAQLLDDELTVFDTIDRVAKGDIRLKIRDILGAFMFGGEASDKKVKVLSGGERSRLAMIKLLLEPVNFLILDEPTNHLDMQTKDVLKEAILAFDGTVIVVSHDREFLDGLVTKVYEFGGGKVREYLGGIYDYLREKSVDDVAAAAALAGNRPATAETSPVQSAPGATVPSEGALSYAEQKELAKQRRKLEQAVKDAEQKIEQLETEISELETRLSTPEGATDAALFTRHGELRKELAAAEEAWSAAVEALG
;
A
#
# COMPACT_ATOMS: atom_id res chain seq x y z
N MET A 1 -0.43 -10.86 22.59
CA MET A 1 0.78 -11.22 21.82
C MET A 1 1.87 -10.16 21.99
N ILE A 2 1.68 -8.92 21.52
CA ILE A 2 2.63 -7.82 21.75
C ILE A 2 1.87 -6.65 22.36
N SER A 3 2.34 -6.09 23.50
CA SER A 3 1.85 -4.86 24.11
C SER A 3 2.92 -3.78 23.99
N VAL A 4 2.54 -2.62 23.52
CA VAL A 4 3.39 -1.42 23.42
C VAL A 4 2.82 -0.38 24.38
N GLU A 5 3.64 0.13 25.30
CA GLU A 5 3.20 1.02 26.36
C GLU A 5 4.12 2.24 26.45
N HIS A 6 3.52 3.43 26.29
CA HIS A 6 4.17 4.74 26.41
C HIS A 6 5.48 4.89 25.61
N LEU A 7 5.52 4.27 24.41
CA LEU A 7 6.72 4.22 23.59
C LEU A 7 7.12 5.62 23.11
N LYS A 8 8.38 5.96 23.31
CA LYS A 8 8.99 7.22 22.86
C LYS A 8 10.30 6.95 22.14
N VAL A 9 10.51 7.63 21.01
CA VAL A 9 11.76 7.57 20.23
C VAL A 9 12.21 8.98 19.86
N GLU A 10 13.46 9.28 20.15
CA GLU A 10 14.10 10.56 19.84
C GLU A 10 15.40 10.34 19.07
N PHE A 11 15.64 11.18 18.05
CA PHE A 11 16.89 11.25 17.33
C PHE A 11 17.40 12.69 17.38
N SER A 12 18.64 12.89 17.86
CA SER A 12 19.28 14.21 17.92
C SER A 12 18.39 15.29 18.56
N ALA A 13 17.76 14.97 19.71
CA ALA A 13 16.83 15.81 20.46
C ALA A 13 15.51 16.17 19.74
N ARG A 14 15.19 15.49 18.63
CA ARG A 14 13.89 15.60 17.97
C ARG A 14 13.09 14.32 18.20
N ALA A 15 11.90 14.46 18.80
CA ALA A 15 11.01 13.34 18.98
C ALA A 15 10.48 12.88 17.62
N LEU A 16 10.65 11.59 17.32
CA LEU A 16 10.05 10.94 16.14
C LEU A 16 8.59 10.61 16.42
N PHE A 17 8.34 10.01 17.58
CA PHE A 17 7.01 9.81 18.16
C PHE A 17 7.12 9.70 19.68
N SER A 18 6.02 10.01 20.38
CA SER A 18 5.95 10.04 21.84
C SER A 18 4.61 9.53 22.32
N ASP A 19 4.62 8.85 23.47
CA ASP A 19 3.44 8.33 24.16
C ASP A 19 2.58 7.40 23.29
N VAL A 20 3.25 6.47 22.61
CA VAL A 20 2.58 5.51 21.72
C VAL A 20 2.23 4.24 22.50
N SER A 21 0.94 3.90 22.51
CA SER A 21 0.43 2.69 23.17
C SER A 21 -0.58 1.96 22.27
N PHE A 22 -0.34 0.68 22.03
CA PHE A 22 -1.27 -0.20 21.30
C PHE A 22 -0.97 -1.67 21.59
N VAL A 23 -1.91 -2.55 21.26
CA VAL A 23 -1.78 -4.00 21.44
C VAL A 23 -1.96 -4.71 20.11
N VAL A 24 -1.14 -5.72 19.87
CA VAL A 24 -1.25 -6.62 18.72
C VAL A 24 -1.78 -7.96 19.21
N ASN A 25 -2.93 -8.37 18.71
CA ASN A 25 -3.58 -9.62 19.06
C ASN A 25 -3.36 -10.69 17.99
N LYS A 26 -3.74 -11.91 18.29
CA LYS A 26 -3.77 -13.00 17.32
C LYS A 26 -4.77 -12.67 16.21
N ARG A 27 -4.39 -12.89 14.96
CA ARG A 27 -5.13 -12.58 13.73
C ARG A 27 -5.28 -11.08 13.42
N ASP A 28 -4.59 -10.19 14.15
CA ASP A 28 -4.52 -8.80 13.74
C ASP A 28 -3.65 -8.67 12.48
N ARG A 29 -4.19 -8.04 11.45
CA ARG A 29 -3.48 -7.70 10.21
C ARG A 29 -3.44 -6.20 10.09
N ILE A 30 -2.31 -5.62 10.44
CA ILE A 30 -2.15 -4.20 10.69
C ILE A 30 -1.38 -3.57 9.54
N ALA A 31 -1.94 -2.55 8.92
CA ALA A 31 -1.21 -1.62 8.07
C ALA A 31 -0.59 -0.51 8.92
N LEU A 32 0.72 -0.37 8.90
CA LEU A 32 1.42 0.75 9.53
C LEU A 32 1.67 1.84 8.50
N VAL A 33 0.92 2.94 8.60
CA VAL A 33 0.92 4.02 7.61
C VAL A 33 1.43 5.33 8.20
N GLY A 34 1.89 6.24 7.35
CA GLY A 34 2.42 7.55 7.74
C GLY A 34 3.36 8.10 6.68
N LYS A 35 3.71 9.39 6.78
CA LYS A 35 4.67 10.05 5.88
C LYS A 35 6.03 9.35 5.87
N ASN A 36 6.80 9.55 4.80
CA ASN A 36 8.20 9.11 4.80
C ASN A 36 8.97 9.85 5.90
N GLY A 37 9.77 9.09 6.67
CA GLY A 37 10.46 9.61 7.84
C GLY A 37 9.62 9.69 9.13
N ALA A 38 8.33 9.30 9.12
CA ALA A 38 7.49 9.28 10.33
C ALA A 38 7.89 8.19 11.36
N GLY A 39 8.81 7.29 11.01
CA GLY A 39 9.31 6.27 11.91
C GLY A 39 8.70 4.88 11.73
N LYS A 40 8.07 4.58 10.59
CA LYS A 40 7.47 3.26 10.30
C LYS A 40 8.48 2.11 10.49
N SER A 41 9.60 2.16 9.77
CA SER A 41 10.66 1.13 9.87
C SER A 41 11.32 1.10 11.26
N THR A 42 11.41 2.24 11.94
CA THR A 42 11.91 2.31 13.33
C THR A 42 10.96 1.58 14.28
N MET A 43 9.66 1.77 14.12
CA MET A 43 8.64 1.05 14.89
C MET A 43 8.75 -0.46 14.68
N LEU A 44 8.87 -0.92 13.44
CA LEU A 44 9.05 -2.34 13.14
C LEU A 44 10.32 -2.90 13.77
N LYS A 45 11.46 -2.18 13.72
CA LYS A 45 12.72 -2.59 14.36
C LYS A 45 12.61 -2.69 15.88
N ILE A 46 11.86 -1.79 16.51
CA ILE A 46 11.62 -1.83 17.96
C ILE A 46 10.75 -3.03 18.32
N LEU A 47 9.67 -3.29 17.56
CA LEU A 47 8.81 -4.46 17.76
C LEU A 47 9.56 -5.78 17.55
N ALA A 48 10.53 -5.80 16.63
CA ALA A 48 11.44 -6.93 16.39
C ALA A 48 12.53 -7.09 17.46
N GLY A 49 12.65 -6.15 18.41
CA GLY A 49 13.71 -6.17 19.43
C GLY A 49 15.11 -5.81 18.92
N ILE A 50 15.23 -5.34 17.67
CA ILE A 50 16.51 -4.95 17.04
C ILE A 50 16.98 -3.58 17.53
N GLN A 51 16.05 -2.68 17.82
CA GLN A 51 16.32 -1.34 18.29
C GLN A 51 15.61 -1.09 19.63
N GLN A 52 16.31 -0.47 20.58
CA GLN A 52 15.71 -0.07 21.85
C GLN A 52 14.99 1.28 21.70
N PRO A 53 13.83 1.47 22.33
CA PRO A 53 13.19 2.77 22.42
C PRO A 53 13.97 3.72 23.33
N THR A 54 13.69 5.02 23.23
CA THR A 54 14.25 6.03 24.15
C THR A 54 13.57 5.96 25.52
N ASP A 55 12.24 5.70 25.54
CA ASP A 55 11.41 5.52 26.73
C ASP A 55 10.23 4.63 26.42
N GLY A 56 9.57 4.09 27.45
CA GLY A 56 8.51 3.11 27.31
C GLY A 56 9.04 1.69 27.07
N HIS A 57 8.14 0.73 26.91
CA HIS A 57 8.55 -0.67 26.70
C HIS A 57 7.62 -1.43 25.76
N VAL A 58 8.19 -2.49 25.18
CA VAL A 58 7.47 -3.46 24.36
C VAL A 58 7.49 -4.80 25.08
N ALA A 59 6.33 -5.29 25.45
CA ALA A 59 6.17 -6.59 26.08
C ALA A 59 5.71 -7.62 25.03
N VAL A 60 6.54 -8.63 24.77
CA VAL A 60 6.21 -9.78 23.93
C VAL A 60 5.92 -10.96 24.84
N GLN A 61 4.82 -11.65 24.63
CA GLN A 61 4.45 -12.85 25.39
C GLN A 61 5.51 -13.94 25.19
N ARG A 62 5.84 -14.71 26.24
CA ARG A 62 7.01 -15.62 26.27
C ARG A 62 7.08 -16.65 25.14
N ASP A 63 5.93 -17.11 24.63
CA ASP A 63 5.86 -18.17 23.61
C ASP A 63 5.56 -17.62 22.21
N VAL A 64 5.68 -16.30 22.00
CA VAL A 64 5.39 -15.64 20.72
C VAL A 64 6.68 -15.41 19.96
N SER A 65 6.76 -16.01 18.78
CA SER A 65 7.84 -15.80 17.82
C SER A 65 7.56 -14.61 16.91
N VAL A 66 8.55 -13.73 16.73
CA VAL A 66 8.45 -12.54 15.88
C VAL A 66 9.45 -12.67 14.74
N GLY A 67 8.95 -12.61 13.51
CA GLY A 67 9.75 -12.57 12.29
C GLY A 67 9.77 -11.16 11.69
N TYR A 68 10.94 -10.67 11.29
CA TYR A 68 11.11 -9.36 10.70
C TYR A 68 11.80 -9.42 9.34
N LEU A 69 11.20 -8.80 8.33
CA LEU A 69 11.77 -8.59 6.99
C LEU A 69 12.37 -7.19 6.93
N PRO A 70 13.70 -7.02 6.96
CA PRO A 70 14.32 -5.71 6.84
C PRO A 70 14.37 -5.25 5.38
N GLN A 71 14.45 -3.95 5.19
CA GLN A 71 14.54 -3.32 3.86
C GLN A 71 15.89 -3.60 3.14
N VAL A 72 16.97 -3.87 3.89
CA VAL A 72 18.31 -4.18 3.37
C VAL A 72 18.78 -5.51 3.95
N MET A 73 19.24 -6.41 3.08
CA MET A 73 19.56 -7.80 3.38
C MET A 73 21.06 -8.10 3.30
N VAL A 74 21.50 -9.04 4.16
CA VAL A 74 22.81 -9.68 4.08
C VAL A 74 22.59 -11.19 4.01
N LEU A 75 22.73 -11.78 2.82
CA LEU A 75 22.67 -13.22 2.59
C LEU A 75 24.06 -13.84 2.54
N SER A 76 24.15 -15.13 2.86
CA SER A 76 25.33 -15.93 2.61
C SER A 76 25.49 -16.19 1.11
N ASP A 77 26.65 -15.86 0.54
CA ASP A 77 26.91 -15.96 -0.90
C ASP A 77 27.27 -17.39 -1.37
N ASP A 78 27.55 -18.31 -0.45
CA ASP A 78 28.15 -19.62 -0.74
C ASP A 78 27.13 -20.78 -0.76
N THR A 79 25.85 -20.51 -0.62
CA THR A 79 24.80 -21.53 -0.55
C THR A 79 23.89 -21.49 -1.77
N THR A 80 23.23 -22.62 -2.11
CA THR A 80 22.16 -22.64 -3.12
C THR A 80 20.89 -22.02 -2.56
N VAL A 81 19.97 -21.59 -3.45
CA VAL A 81 18.67 -21.01 -3.05
C VAL A 81 17.90 -21.98 -2.15
N ALA A 82 17.80 -23.26 -2.53
CA ALA A 82 17.10 -24.26 -1.72
C ALA A 82 17.74 -24.43 -0.34
N ALA A 83 19.07 -24.58 -0.27
CA ALA A 83 19.79 -24.77 0.99
C ALA A 83 19.71 -23.52 1.89
N GLU A 84 19.66 -22.32 1.32
CA GLU A 84 19.49 -21.09 2.09
C GLU A 84 18.08 -21.02 2.70
N VAL A 85 17.05 -21.37 1.94
CA VAL A 85 15.66 -21.38 2.43
C VAL A 85 15.41 -22.52 3.44
N GLU A 86 16.09 -23.65 3.29
CA GLU A 86 16.02 -24.79 4.22
C GLU A 86 16.46 -24.40 5.64
N LYS A 87 17.28 -23.36 5.82
CA LYS A 87 17.64 -22.81 7.14
C LYS A 87 16.43 -22.34 7.96
N ALA A 88 15.30 -22.02 7.33
CA ALA A 88 14.04 -21.73 8.01
C ALA A 88 13.54 -22.90 8.87
N PHE A 89 13.90 -24.11 8.48
CA PHE A 89 13.55 -25.35 9.17
C PHE A 89 14.63 -25.88 10.12
N ALA A 90 15.59 -25.04 10.50
CA ALA A 90 16.71 -25.44 11.39
C ALA A 90 16.21 -26.10 12.70
N HIS A 91 15.08 -25.65 13.25
CA HIS A 91 14.44 -26.23 14.42
C HIS A 91 13.94 -27.69 14.16
N ILE A 92 13.44 -27.96 12.96
CA ILE A 92 13.02 -29.31 12.55
C ILE A 92 14.24 -30.22 12.39
N HIS A 93 15.33 -29.72 11.81
CA HIS A 93 16.59 -30.48 11.70
C HIS A 93 17.16 -30.81 13.08
N GLN A 94 17.20 -29.83 14.00
CA GLN A 94 17.64 -30.07 15.38
C GLN A 94 16.76 -31.13 16.08
N LEU A 95 15.45 -31.09 15.84
CA LEU A 95 14.52 -32.06 16.40
C LEU A 95 14.75 -33.47 15.79
N LYS A 96 14.95 -33.56 14.46
CA LYS A 96 15.31 -34.80 13.77
C LYS A 96 16.60 -35.41 14.33
N ASP A 97 17.62 -34.56 14.50
CA ASP A 97 18.91 -35.02 15.06
C ASP A 97 18.77 -35.47 16.52
N ARG A 98 17.90 -34.84 17.29
CA ARG A 98 17.60 -35.22 18.66
C ARG A 98 16.85 -36.56 18.71
N VAL A 99 15.83 -36.74 17.89
CA VAL A 99 15.08 -37.99 17.75
C VAL A 99 16.02 -39.11 17.30
N ARG A 100 16.91 -38.82 16.34
CA ARG A 100 17.92 -39.80 15.88
C ARG A 100 18.87 -40.22 17.00
N ARG A 101 19.43 -39.27 17.77
CA ARG A 101 20.29 -39.56 18.92
C ARG A 101 19.58 -40.41 19.98
N LEU A 102 18.33 -40.03 20.31
CA LEU A 102 17.53 -40.83 21.25
C LEU A 102 17.27 -42.23 20.73
N ASN A 103 17.01 -42.41 19.45
CA ASN A 103 16.84 -43.73 18.82
C ASN A 103 18.12 -44.56 18.83
N ASP A 104 19.27 -43.93 18.51
CA ASP A 104 20.57 -44.60 18.54
C ASP A 104 20.96 -45.04 19.98
N GLU A 105 20.64 -44.19 20.97
CA GLU A 105 20.85 -44.51 22.39
C GLU A 105 19.95 -45.65 22.85
N LEU A 106 18.65 -45.63 22.51
CA LEU A 106 17.71 -46.72 22.78
C LEU A 106 18.19 -48.05 22.15
N SER A 107 18.71 -47.99 20.94
CA SER A 107 19.17 -49.15 20.20
C SER A 107 20.47 -49.75 20.77
N SER A 108 21.28 -48.95 21.46
CA SER A 108 22.56 -49.38 22.05
C SER A 108 22.41 -49.92 23.48
N ARG A 109 21.29 -49.67 24.15
CA ARG A 109 21.02 -50.11 25.52
C ARG A 109 20.37 -51.48 25.55
N THR A 110 20.68 -52.26 26.58
CA THR A 110 20.16 -53.64 26.82
C THR A 110 19.43 -53.76 28.16
N ASP A 111 19.35 -52.66 28.91
CA ASP A 111 18.80 -52.60 30.28
C ASP A 111 17.30 -52.14 30.26
N TYR A 112 16.46 -52.92 29.58
CA TYR A 112 15.06 -52.56 29.24
C TYR A 112 14.14 -52.37 30.45
N ASP A 113 14.50 -52.91 31.64
CA ASP A 113 13.67 -52.84 32.85
C ASP A 113 14.07 -51.71 33.80
N THR A 114 14.99 -50.83 33.39
CA THR A 114 15.42 -49.71 34.25
C THR A 114 14.53 -48.47 34.09
N PRO A 115 14.34 -47.67 35.17
CA PRO A 115 13.59 -46.41 35.08
C PRO A 115 14.19 -45.46 34.05
N GLU A 116 15.52 -45.42 33.92
CA GLU A 116 16.24 -44.58 32.97
C GLU A 116 15.94 -44.94 31.51
N TYR A 117 15.77 -46.27 31.22
CA TYR A 117 15.35 -46.69 29.88
C TYR A 117 13.92 -46.27 29.56
N MET A 118 13.01 -46.36 30.53
CA MET A 118 11.62 -45.91 30.36
C MET A 118 11.53 -44.41 30.13
N GLU A 119 12.29 -43.59 30.86
CA GLU A 119 12.37 -42.15 30.64
C GLU A 119 12.87 -41.82 29.23
N LEU A 120 13.85 -42.57 28.70
CA LEU A 120 14.39 -42.42 27.36
C LEU A 120 13.34 -42.76 26.30
N VAL A 121 12.54 -43.82 26.51
CA VAL A 121 11.42 -44.22 25.63
C VAL A 121 10.35 -43.10 25.60
N GLU A 122 9.98 -42.56 26.77
CA GLU A 122 9.03 -41.46 26.85
C GLU A 122 9.55 -40.18 26.16
N ALA A 123 10.86 -39.88 26.33
CA ALA A 123 11.48 -38.73 25.67
C ALA A 123 11.49 -38.92 24.14
N PHE A 124 11.84 -40.10 23.65
CA PHE A 124 11.80 -40.43 22.22
C PHE A 124 10.39 -40.33 21.66
N SER A 125 9.38 -40.91 22.32
CA SER A 125 7.99 -40.84 21.87
C SER A 125 7.50 -39.39 21.78
N ARG A 126 7.73 -38.61 22.83
CA ARG A 126 7.34 -37.19 22.88
C ARG A 126 7.98 -36.35 21.78
N GLU A 127 9.29 -36.49 21.56
CA GLU A 127 9.99 -35.73 20.51
C GLU A 127 9.63 -36.22 19.10
N ASN A 128 9.38 -37.54 18.94
CA ASN A 128 8.92 -38.09 17.66
C ASN A 128 7.50 -37.67 17.32
N ASP A 129 6.58 -37.66 18.28
CA ASP A 129 5.21 -37.12 18.09
C ASP A 129 5.25 -35.64 17.72
N ARG A 130 6.12 -34.86 18.37
CA ARG A 130 6.34 -33.45 18.04
C ARG A 130 6.86 -33.27 16.61
N LEU A 131 7.79 -34.13 16.18
CA LEU A 131 8.32 -34.13 14.81
C LEU A 131 7.24 -34.45 13.77
N GLN A 132 6.36 -35.41 14.06
CA GLN A 132 5.22 -35.74 13.18
C GLN A 132 4.20 -34.63 13.10
N MET A 133 3.84 -34.01 14.24
CA MET A 133 2.91 -32.87 14.28
C MET A 133 3.42 -31.64 13.49
N MET A 134 4.73 -31.44 13.42
CA MET A 134 5.36 -30.37 12.65
C MET A 134 5.39 -30.61 11.14
N GLY A 135 4.87 -31.74 10.64
CA GLY A 135 4.81 -32.02 9.20
C GLY A 135 6.19 -32.19 8.53
N ALA A 136 7.17 -32.68 9.28
CA ALA A 136 8.58 -32.80 8.89
C ALA A 136 8.87 -33.64 7.62
N GLN A 137 7.85 -34.25 7.01
CA GLN A 137 7.99 -35.05 5.79
C GLN A 137 7.79 -34.24 4.50
N ASN A 138 7.12 -33.07 4.55
CA ASN A 138 6.69 -32.33 3.37
C ASN A 138 7.35 -30.94 3.17
N TYR A 139 8.34 -30.58 4.00
CA TYR A 139 8.93 -29.24 3.95
C TYR A 139 9.62 -28.90 2.61
N HIS A 140 10.17 -29.89 1.88
CA HIS A 140 10.72 -29.65 0.55
C HIS A 140 9.64 -29.19 -0.46
N ALA A 141 8.45 -29.79 -0.41
CA ALA A 141 7.33 -29.35 -1.24
C ALA A 141 6.83 -27.96 -0.86
N GLU A 142 6.88 -27.61 0.44
CA GLU A 142 6.55 -26.24 0.90
C GLU A 142 7.60 -25.23 0.43
N ILE A 143 8.89 -25.56 0.47
CA ILE A 143 9.98 -24.73 -0.07
C ILE A 143 9.74 -24.49 -1.56
N GLU A 144 9.57 -25.57 -2.35
CA GLU A 144 9.34 -25.45 -3.80
C GLU A 144 8.11 -24.60 -4.11
N ARG A 145 6.99 -24.84 -3.42
CA ARG A 145 5.75 -24.10 -3.60
C ARG A 145 5.92 -22.61 -3.26
N THR A 146 6.61 -22.29 -2.17
CA THR A 146 6.83 -20.92 -1.72
C THR A 146 7.75 -20.18 -2.67
N LEU A 147 8.86 -20.80 -3.09
CA LEU A 147 9.79 -20.21 -4.03
C LEU A 147 9.14 -20.02 -5.42
N THR A 148 8.38 -21.01 -5.92
CA THR A 148 7.63 -20.87 -7.16
C THR A 148 6.60 -19.73 -7.07
N GLY A 149 5.90 -19.62 -5.94
CA GLY A 149 4.97 -18.51 -5.70
C GLY A 149 5.63 -17.14 -5.69
N LEU A 150 6.90 -17.06 -5.29
CA LEU A 150 7.72 -15.85 -5.34
C LEU A 150 8.46 -15.66 -6.67
N GLY A 151 8.16 -16.48 -7.69
CA GLY A 151 8.61 -16.33 -9.06
C GLY A 151 9.87 -17.09 -9.43
N PHE A 152 10.43 -17.95 -8.56
CA PHE A 152 11.57 -18.82 -8.89
C PHE A 152 11.13 -19.99 -9.77
N ASN A 153 11.97 -20.38 -10.71
CA ASN A 153 11.82 -21.62 -11.47
C ASN A 153 12.52 -22.78 -10.72
N ARG A 154 12.16 -24.02 -11.09
CA ARG A 154 12.80 -25.19 -10.48
C ARG A 154 14.32 -25.24 -10.66
N GLU A 155 14.80 -24.76 -11.80
CA GLU A 155 16.22 -24.70 -12.13
C GLU A 155 16.98 -23.71 -11.22
N ASP A 156 16.33 -22.67 -10.74
CA ASP A 156 16.91 -21.66 -9.86
C ASP A 156 17.22 -22.17 -8.46
N LEU A 157 16.55 -23.25 -8.02
CA LEU A 157 16.66 -23.81 -6.67
C LEU A 157 18.09 -24.31 -6.36
N GLU A 158 18.78 -24.86 -7.36
CA GLU A 158 20.13 -25.40 -7.24
C GLU A 158 21.22 -24.34 -7.51
N ARG A 159 20.85 -23.13 -7.94
CA ARG A 159 21.80 -22.06 -8.26
C ARG A 159 22.31 -21.37 -6.99
N PRO A 160 23.61 -20.94 -6.99
CA PRO A 160 24.17 -20.18 -5.89
C PRO A 160 23.48 -18.81 -5.69
N THR A 161 23.24 -18.41 -4.44
CA THR A 161 22.58 -17.13 -4.10
C THR A 161 23.31 -15.91 -4.64
N ARG A 162 24.65 -15.97 -4.82
CA ARG A 162 25.48 -14.89 -5.36
C ARG A 162 25.16 -14.52 -6.82
N GLU A 163 24.56 -15.43 -7.59
CA GLU A 163 24.19 -15.17 -8.99
C GLU A 163 22.94 -14.30 -9.13
N PHE A 164 22.22 -14.11 -8.03
CA PHE A 164 20.95 -13.40 -8.00
C PHE A 164 21.12 -11.92 -7.64
N SER A 165 20.33 -11.05 -8.29
CA SER A 165 20.27 -9.63 -7.97
C SER A 165 19.71 -9.39 -6.57
N GLY A 166 19.92 -8.19 -6.02
CA GLY A 166 19.41 -7.79 -4.69
C GLY A 166 17.92 -8.04 -4.51
N GLY A 167 17.10 -7.80 -5.53
CA GLY A 167 15.66 -8.06 -5.48
C GLY A 167 15.32 -9.55 -5.38
N TRP A 168 16.03 -10.41 -6.09
CA TRP A 168 15.86 -11.86 -5.97
C TRP A 168 16.34 -12.39 -4.61
N ARG A 169 17.43 -11.84 -4.10
CA ARG A 169 17.93 -12.18 -2.75
C ARG A 169 16.91 -11.80 -1.66
N MET A 170 16.21 -10.68 -1.85
CA MET A 170 15.11 -10.29 -0.96
C MET A 170 13.96 -11.30 -0.98
N ARG A 171 13.61 -11.86 -2.15
CA ARG A 171 12.61 -12.93 -2.27
C ARG A 171 13.02 -14.21 -1.55
N ILE A 172 14.32 -14.56 -1.54
CA ILE A 172 14.84 -15.71 -0.77
C ILE A 172 14.62 -15.48 0.73
N GLU A 173 14.96 -14.30 1.26
CA GLU A 173 14.73 -13.99 2.67
C GLU A 173 13.24 -13.95 3.02
N LEU A 174 12.42 -13.39 2.14
CA LEU A 174 10.97 -13.43 2.33
C LEU A 174 10.47 -14.89 2.39
N ALA A 175 10.95 -15.77 1.50
CA ALA A 175 10.62 -17.20 1.55
C ALA A 175 11.00 -17.85 2.89
N LYS A 176 12.22 -17.59 3.39
CA LYS A 176 12.68 -18.06 4.70
C LYS A 176 11.76 -17.60 5.83
N LEU A 177 11.43 -16.32 5.83
CA LEU A 177 10.56 -15.74 6.84
C LEU A 177 9.15 -16.35 6.84
N LEU A 178 8.56 -16.53 5.65
CA LEU A 178 7.22 -17.10 5.50
C LEU A 178 7.17 -18.58 5.92
N LEU A 179 8.22 -19.34 5.62
CA LEU A 179 8.34 -20.77 5.93
C LEU A 179 8.65 -21.03 7.41
N ALA A 180 9.31 -20.09 8.10
CA ALA A 180 9.58 -20.21 9.53
C ALA A 180 8.33 -20.13 10.42
N ARG A 181 7.17 -19.75 9.85
CA ARG A 181 5.85 -19.72 10.51
C ARG A 181 5.85 -19.00 11.86
N HIS A 182 6.31 -17.75 11.86
CA HIS A 182 6.27 -16.90 13.03
C HIS A 182 4.82 -16.51 13.41
N ASP A 183 4.57 -16.35 14.73
CA ASP A 183 3.27 -15.91 15.25
C ASP A 183 2.96 -14.45 14.86
N VAL A 184 4.01 -13.62 14.74
CA VAL A 184 3.89 -12.23 14.29
C VAL A 184 4.90 -11.97 13.17
N LEU A 185 4.41 -11.55 12.01
CA LEU A 185 5.23 -11.15 10.87
C LEU A 185 5.29 -9.63 10.79
N LEU A 186 6.51 -9.08 10.77
CA LEU A 186 6.80 -7.67 10.59
C LEU A 186 7.42 -7.49 9.20
N LEU A 187 6.69 -6.86 8.28
CA LEU A 187 7.07 -6.74 6.87
C LEU A 187 7.28 -5.27 6.51
N ASP A 188 8.51 -4.91 6.10
CA ASP A 188 8.86 -3.57 5.64
C ASP A 188 9.01 -3.56 4.12
N GLU A 189 8.03 -3.02 3.40
CA GLU A 189 7.95 -2.93 1.95
C GLU A 189 8.13 -4.29 1.23
N PRO A 190 7.35 -5.34 1.58
CA PRO A 190 7.53 -6.68 1.02
C PRO A 190 7.20 -6.79 -0.47
N THR A 191 6.45 -5.83 -1.02
CA THR A 191 6.04 -5.78 -2.44
C THR A 191 7.13 -5.24 -3.35
N ASN A 192 8.15 -4.56 -2.80
CA ASN A 192 9.25 -4.06 -3.60
C ASN A 192 9.97 -5.22 -4.31
N HIS A 193 10.24 -5.04 -5.59
CA HIS A 193 10.89 -6.03 -6.46
C HIS A 193 10.08 -7.31 -6.75
N LEU A 194 8.83 -7.41 -6.32
CA LEU A 194 7.92 -8.50 -6.70
C LEU A 194 7.17 -8.13 -7.99
N ASP A 195 6.94 -9.12 -8.85
CA ASP A 195 6.03 -8.98 -9.96
C ASP A 195 4.56 -9.18 -9.53
N ILE A 196 3.63 -8.82 -10.39
CA ILE A 196 2.20 -8.84 -10.09
C ILE A 196 1.70 -10.23 -9.64
N GLU A 197 2.24 -11.31 -10.23
CA GLU A 197 1.86 -12.68 -9.89
C GLU A 197 2.37 -13.05 -8.50
N SER A 198 3.63 -12.72 -8.18
CA SER A 198 4.21 -12.92 -6.86
C SER A 198 3.53 -12.09 -5.77
N ILE A 199 3.11 -10.85 -6.07
CA ILE A 199 2.32 -10.02 -5.14
C ILE A 199 0.98 -10.69 -4.84
N ARG A 200 0.24 -11.17 -5.86
CA ARG A 200 -1.03 -11.89 -5.66
C ARG A 200 -0.86 -13.17 -4.83
N TRP A 201 0.19 -13.90 -5.09
CA TRP A 201 0.50 -15.10 -4.31
C TRP A 201 0.78 -14.74 -2.85
N LEU A 202 1.57 -13.68 -2.59
CA LEU A 202 1.89 -13.21 -1.24
C LEU A 202 0.62 -12.72 -0.50
N GLU A 203 -0.29 -12.00 -1.18
CA GLU A 203 -1.60 -11.60 -0.65
C GLU A 203 -2.38 -12.82 -0.13
N GLN A 204 -2.48 -13.86 -0.98
CA GLN A 204 -3.20 -15.09 -0.63
C GLN A 204 -2.52 -15.86 0.51
N PHE A 205 -1.18 -15.90 0.50
CA PHE A 205 -0.41 -16.56 1.55
C PHE A 205 -0.63 -15.89 2.90
N LEU A 206 -0.43 -14.57 2.98
CA LEU A 206 -0.60 -13.80 4.22
C LEU A 206 -2.04 -13.85 4.74
N SER A 207 -3.02 -13.80 3.82
CA SER A 207 -4.43 -13.87 4.20
C SER A 207 -4.87 -15.21 4.76
N ARG A 208 -4.18 -16.32 4.40
CA ARG A 208 -4.58 -17.66 4.81
C ARG A 208 -3.70 -18.25 5.92
N ASN A 209 -2.40 -17.99 5.88
CA ASN A 209 -1.39 -18.74 6.65
C ASN A 209 -0.75 -17.92 7.78
N ALA A 210 -0.83 -16.59 7.76
CA ALA A 210 -0.23 -15.75 8.81
C ALA A 210 -1.20 -15.55 9.98
N ASP A 211 -0.70 -15.69 11.21
CA ASP A 211 -1.48 -15.45 12.43
C ASP A 211 -1.64 -13.92 12.64
N ALA A 212 -0.58 -13.19 12.91
CA ALA A 212 -0.60 -11.75 12.98
C ALA A 212 0.43 -11.13 12.03
N VAL A 213 0.06 -10.02 11.39
CA VAL A 213 0.93 -9.31 10.44
C VAL A 213 0.91 -7.83 10.74
N ILE A 214 2.09 -7.21 10.79
CA ILE A 214 2.23 -5.75 10.73
C ILE A 214 3.04 -5.45 9.47
N LEU A 215 2.43 -4.73 8.56
CA LEU A 215 3.07 -4.43 7.29
C LEU A 215 3.15 -2.92 7.02
N VAL A 216 4.27 -2.52 6.43
CA VAL A 216 4.46 -1.23 5.78
C VAL A 216 4.50 -1.50 4.29
N SER A 217 3.66 -0.86 3.51
CA SER A 217 3.69 -0.94 2.05
C SER A 217 3.17 0.36 1.42
N HIS A 218 3.62 0.62 0.21
CA HIS A 218 3.12 1.70 -0.64
C HIS A 218 2.21 1.18 -1.79
N ASP A 219 1.80 -0.08 -1.73
CA ASP A 219 0.80 -0.69 -2.61
C ASP A 219 -0.56 -0.74 -1.88
N ARG A 220 -1.49 0.14 -2.25
CA ARG A 220 -2.83 0.25 -1.61
C ARG A 220 -3.65 -1.02 -1.79
N ALA A 221 -3.62 -1.62 -3.00
CA ALA A 221 -4.36 -2.85 -3.27
C ALA A 221 -3.86 -3.99 -2.38
N PHE A 222 -2.53 -4.11 -2.22
CA PHE A 222 -1.93 -5.09 -1.32
C PHE A 222 -2.34 -4.87 0.13
N ILE A 223 -2.29 -3.63 0.63
CA ILE A 223 -2.72 -3.29 1.99
C ILE A 223 -4.19 -3.68 2.19
N ASN A 224 -5.09 -3.26 1.31
CA ASN A 224 -6.52 -3.55 1.41
C ASN A 224 -6.83 -5.05 1.41
N ASN A 225 -6.12 -5.82 0.59
CA ASN A 225 -6.35 -7.26 0.47
C ASN A 225 -5.83 -8.06 1.67
N VAL A 226 -4.83 -7.53 2.38
CA VAL A 226 -4.16 -8.25 3.47
C VAL A 226 -4.62 -7.76 4.85
N THR A 227 -4.87 -6.44 5.03
CA THR A 227 -5.05 -5.85 6.36
C THR A 227 -6.51 -5.56 6.70
N ASN A 228 -6.81 -5.60 8.00
CA ASN A 228 -8.13 -5.30 8.56
C ASN A 228 -8.09 -4.20 9.64
N ARG A 229 -6.91 -3.64 9.89
CA ARG A 229 -6.65 -2.60 10.90
C ARG A 229 -5.53 -1.69 10.41
N THR A 230 -5.64 -0.40 10.67
CA THR A 230 -4.66 0.59 10.23
C THR A 230 -4.14 1.39 11.42
N LEU A 231 -2.82 1.42 11.60
CA LEU A 231 -2.13 2.28 12.56
C LEU A 231 -1.49 3.44 11.81
N GLU A 232 -1.94 4.66 12.06
CA GLU A 232 -1.38 5.86 11.46
C GLU A 232 -0.37 6.53 12.39
N ILE A 233 0.86 6.76 11.90
CA ILE A 233 1.84 7.63 12.56
C ILE A 233 1.69 9.03 11.97
N SER A 234 1.20 9.98 12.78
CA SER A 234 0.96 11.36 12.38
C SER A 234 1.30 12.31 13.52
N CYS A 235 2.02 13.40 13.24
CA CYS A 235 2.48 14.39 14.22
C CYS A 235 3.13 13.76 15.47
N GLY A 236 3.93 12.71 15.29
CA GLY A 236 4.61 12.03 16.41
C GLY A 236 3.69 11.21 17.32
N LYS A 237 2.45 10.98 16.94
CA LYS A 237 1.46 10.14 17.65
C LYS A 237 1.01 8.99 16.77
N VAL A 238 0.52 7.92 17.39
CA VAL A 238 -0.10 6.80 16.68
C VAL A 238 -1.60 6.83 16.91
N VAL A 239 -2.35 6.71 15.83
CA VAL A 239 -3.81 6.60 15.85
C VAL A 239 -4.20 5.24 15.31
N ASP A 240 -5.07 4.56 16.04
CA ASP A 240 -5.52 3.20 15.75
C ASP A 240 -6.92 3.24 15.11
N TYR A 241 -7.01 2.77 13.86
CA TYR A 241 -8.25 2.62 13.12
C TYR A 241 -8.52 1.13 12.90
N ARG A 242 -9.60 0.61 13.47
CA ARG A 242 -10.02 -0.80 13.33
C ARG A 242 -10.86 -1.01 12.08
N VAL A 243 -10.35 -0.54 10.96
CA VAL A 243 -11.00 -0.57 9.65
C VAL A 243 -9.98 -0.88 8.57
N THR A 244 -10.46 -1.22 7.37
CA THR A 244 -9.65 -1.41 6.17
C THR A 244 -8.95 -0.11 5.76
N TYR A 245 -7.98 -0.20 4.86
CA TYR A 245 -7.23 0.99 4.44
C TYR A 245 -8.10 2.01 3.68
N ASP A 246 -9.03 1.55 2.84
CA ASP A 246 -9.92 2.46 2.09
C ASP A 246 -10.87 3.21 3.01
N GLU A 247 -11.45 2.54 3.99
CA GLU A 247 -12.29 3.16 5.02
C GLU A 247 -11.46 4.14 5.89
N TYR A 248 -10.22 3.76 6.23
CA TYR A 248 -9.30 4.65 6.92
C TYR A 248 -9.05 5.95 6.16
N VAL A 249 -8.86 5.89 4.83
CA VAL A 249 -8.63 7.09 4.01
C VAL A 249 -9.80 8.07 4.13
N GLN A 250 -11.05 7.56 4.13
CA GLN A 250 -12.25 8.37 4.32
C GLN A 250 -12.31 8.99 5.72
N LEU A 251 -12.17 8.17 6.76
CA LEU A 251 -12.17 8.63 8.16
C LEU A 251 -11.04 9.64 8.44
N ARG A 252 -9.88 9.43 7.83
CA ARG A 252 -8.77 10.38 7.93
C ARG A 252 -9.11 11.72 7.30
N ALA A 253 -9.78 11.73 6.14
CA ALA A 253 -10.20 12.97 5.47
C ALA A 253 -11.18 13.77 6.34
N GLU A 254 -12.19 13.12 6.91
CA GLU A 254 -13.18 13.73 7.81
C GLU A 254 -12.52 14.29 9.09
N ARG A 255 -11.67 13.47 9.72
CA ARG A 255 -10.93 13.90 10.91
C ARG A 255 -10.05 15.10 10.64
N ARG A 256 -9.38 15.12 9.50
CA ARG A 256 -8.53 16.23 9.09
C ARG A 256 -9.31 17.51 8.88
N GLU A 257 -10.48 17.43 8.21
CA GLU A 257 -11.35 18.59 8.04
C GLU A 257 -11.77 19.18 9.39
N SER A 258 -12.14 18.31 10.33
CA SER A 258 -12.46 18.72 11.70
C SER A 258 -11.26 19.37 12.42
N GLN A 259 -10.05 18.79 12.28
CA GLN A 259 -8.83 19.37 12.84
C GLN A 259 -8.49 20.73 12.21
N LEU A 260 -8.67 20.88 10.89
CA LEU A 260 -8.44 22.13 10.20
C LEU A 260 -9.37 23.24 10.71
N ARG A 261 -10.67 22.94 10.83
CA ARG A 261 -11.66 23.87 11.41
C ARG A 261 -11.29 24.27 12.86
N ALA A 262 -10.87 23.28 13.67
CA ALA A 262 -10.45 23.54 15.05
C ALA A 262 -9.20 24.44 15.10
N TYR A 263 -8.23 24.20 14.22
CA TYR A 263 -7.03 25.02 14.08
C TYR A 263 -7.36 26.45 13.66
N GLU A 264 -8.18 26.63 12.63
CA GLU A 264 -8.59 27.97 12.17
C GLU A 264 -9.32 28.75 13.28
N ASN A 265 -10.19 28.07 14.04
CA ASN A 265 -10.86 28.69 15.18
C ASN A 265 -9.85 29.08 16.29
N GLN A 266 -8.91 28.20 16.60
CA GLN A 266 -7.85 28.49 17.56
C GLN A 266 -6.96 29.65 17.10
N GLN A 267 -6.60 29.72 15.81
CA GLN A 267 -5.81 30.82 15.26
C GLN A 267 -6.56 32.16 15.33
N LYS A 268 -7.87 32.16 15.12
CA LYS A 268 -8.72 33.36 15.29
C LYS A 268 -8.72 33.80 16.76
N GLU A 269 -8.92 32.88 17.69
CA GLU A 269 -8.88 33.17 19.13
C GLU A 269 -7.51 33.74 19.56
N ILE A 270 -6.41 33.13 19.09
CA ILE A 270 -5.04 33.60 19.35
C ILE A 270 -4.84 35.01 18.78
N ALA A 271 -5.32 35.27 17.57
CA ALA A 271 -5.24 36.58 16.93
C ALA A 271 -6.01 37.66 17.72
N GLU A 272 -7.23 37.35 18.15
CA GLU A 272 -8.06 38.26 18.97
C GLU A 272 -7.41 38.57 20.32
N ILE A 273 -6.83 37.55 20.99
CA ILE A 273 -6.11 37.73 22.26
C ILE A 273 -4.87 38.61 22.05
N LYS A 274 -4.08 38.36 20.98
CA LYS A 274 -2.90 39.17 20.64
C LYS A 274 -3.28 40.62 20.34
N ASP A 275 -4.32 40.84 19.54
CA ASP A 275 -4.80 42.19 19.20
C ASP A 275 -5.29 42.95 20.45
N PHE A 276 -6.01 42.26 21.36
CA PHE A 276 -6.40 42.85 22.63
C PHE A 276 -5.16 43.25 23.48
N ILE A 277 -4.17 42.38 23.59
CA ILE A 277 -2.93 42.65 24.33
C ILE A 277 -2.23 43.85 23.71
N GLU A 278 -2.09 43.93 22.40
CA GLU A 278 -1.40 45.01 21.68
C GLU A 278 -2.10 46.35 21.86
N ARG A 279 -3.44 46.44 21.71
CA ARG A 279 -4.24 47.64 21.89
C ARG A 279 -4.23 48.21 23.30
N PHE A 280 -4.16 47.32 24.30
CA PHE A 280 -4.33 47.74 25.70
C PHE A 280 -3.06 47.63 26.55
N ARG A 281 -1.94 47.20 25.98
CA ARG A 281 -0.65 46.96 26.68
C ARG A 281 -0.16 48.14 27.50
N TYR A 282 -0.41 49.36 27.00
CA TYR A 282 0.09 50.60 27.63
C TYR A 282 -0.96 51.36 28.45
N LYS A 283 -2.17 50.82 28.62
CA LYS A 283 -3.23 51.46 29.41
C LYS A 283 -3.23 50.92 30.86
N PRO A 284 -2.88 51.77 31.86
CA PRO A 284 -2.76 51.33 33.30
C PRO A 284 -4.05 50.70 33.82
N THR A 285 -5.24 51.23 33.42
CA THR A 285 -6.55 50.76 33.87
C THR A 285 -6.91 49.33 33.35
N LYS A 286 -6.19 48.84 32.35
CA LYS A 286 -6.40 47.55 31.73
C LYS A 286 -5.29 46.51 32.02
N SER A 287 -4.30 46.87 32.85
CA SER A 287 -3.09 46.05 33.12
C SER A 287 -3.46 44.62 33.62
N VAL A 288 -4.41 44.49 34.53
CA VAL A 288 -4.86 43.20 35.09
C VAL A 288 -5.51 42.32 34.00
N GLN A 289 -6.33 42.94 33.13
CA GLN A 289 -6.96 42.23 32.02
C GLN A 289 -5.94 41.78 30.98
N VAL A 290 -4.97 42.61 30.65
CA VAL A 290 -3.87 42.28 29.74
C VAL A 290 -3.02 41.11 30.29
N GLN A 291 -2.65 41.14 31.58
CA GLN A 291 -1.93 40.04 32.19
C GLN A 291 -2.72 38.73 32.20
N SER A 292 -4.04 38.81 32.45
CA SER A 292 -4.92 37.63 32.36
C SER A 292 -4.93 37.04 30.97
N ARG A 293 -5.00 37.87 29.90
CA ARG A 293 -4.97 37.42 28.52
C ARG A 293 -3.59 36.88 28.09
N ILE A 294 -2.49 37.41 28.61
CA ILE A 294 -1.16 36.84 28.39
C ILE A 294 -1.07 35.43 28.98
N LYS A 295 -1.53 35.25 30.22
CA LYS A 295 -1.58 33.92 30.85
C LYS A 295 -2.51 32.94 30.12
N GLN A 296 -3.61 33.44 29.53
CA GLN A 296 -4.47 32.61 28.67
C GLN A 296 -3.73 32.18 27.41
N LEU A 297 -3.02 33.08 26.75
CA LEU A 297 -2.23 32.79 25.55
C LEU A 297 -1.12 31.75 25.83
N GLU A 298 -0.43 31.86 26.99
CA GLU A 298 0.61 30.91 27.40
C GLU A 298 0.06 29.51 27.70
N LYS A 299 -1.22 29.39 28.04
CA LYS A 299 -1.88 28.08 28.31
C LYS A 299 -2.43 27.41 27.05
N ILE A 300 -2.57 28.14 25.94
CA ILE A 300 -3.05 27.58 24.69
C ILE A 300 -1.97 26.65 24.11
N VAL A 301 -2.28 25.35 24.04
CA VAL A 301 -1.46 24.38 23.33
C VAL A 301 -1.79 24.48 21.84
N PRO A 302 -0.84 24.84 20.97
CA PRO A 302 -1.08 24.92 19.55
C PRO A 302 -1.55 23.58 18.98
N ILE A 303 -2.60 23.61 18.17
CA ILE A 303 -3.04 22.42 17.42
C ILE A 303 -2.04 22.21 16.29
N GLU A 304 -1.34 21.09 16.32
CA GLU A 304 -0.46 20.68 15.24
C GLU A 304 -1.30 20.03 14.14
N ILE A 305 -1.15 20.52 12.92
CA ILE A 305 -1.75 19.91 11.74
C ILE A 305 -0.63 19.37 10.88
N ASP A 306 -0.80 18.13 10.39
CA ASP A 306 0.06 17.62 9.33
C ASP A 306 -0.15 18.48 8.08
N GLU A 307 0.88 19.25 7.72
CA GLU A 307 0.91 19.94 6.44
C GLU A 307 0.87 18.89 5.34
N VAL A 308 -0.31 18.69 4.77
CA VAL A 308 -0.41 17.99 3.49
C VAL A 308 -0.41 19.07 2.44
N ASP A 309 0.62 19.06 1.65
CA ASP A 309 0.65 19.88 0.45
C ASP A 309 -0.48 19.40 -0.47
N THR A 310 -1.62 20.10 -0.41
CA THR A 310 -2.81 19.83 -1.24
C THR A 310 -2.75 20.61 -2.55
N SER A 311 -1.61 21.23 -2.84
CA SER A 311 -1.43 21.89 -4.12
C SER A 311 -1.51 20.82 -5.21
N ARG A 312 -2.67 20.71 -5.87
CA ARG A 312 -2.81 19.94 -7.11
C ARG A 312 -1.83 20.54 -8.10
N LEU A 313 -0.75 19.83 -8.35
CA LEU A 313 0.26 20.26 -9.28
C LEU A 313 -0.30 20.13 -10.70
N HIS A 314 -0.72 21.23 -11.29
CA HIS A 314 -0.92 21.27 -12.73
C HIS A 314 0.45 21.46 -13.40
N LEU A 315 1.19 20.34 -13.53
CA LEU A 315 2.47 20.35 -14.23
C LEU A 315 2.21 20.68 -15.70
N LYS A 316 2.74 21.83 -16.16
CA LYS A 316 2.78 22.13 -17.59
C LYS A 316 4.09 21.60 -18.14
N PHE A 317 3.98 20.61 -19.02
CA PHE A 317 5.16 20.11 -19.73
C PHE A 317 5.73 21.19 -20.68
N PRO A 318 7.06 21.20 -20.87
CA PRO A 318 7.67 22.05 -21.87
C PRO A 318 7.11 21.73 -23.26
N PRO A 319 6.88 22.74 -24.11
CA PRO A 319 6.47 22.48 -25.48
C PRO A 319 7.56 21.69 -26.23
N CYS A 320 7.16 20.62 -26.89
CA CYS A 320 8.00 19.79 -27.73
C CYS A 320 7.44 19.69 -29.14
N SER A 321 8.31 19.30 -30.09
CA SER A 321 7.89 19.05 -31.47
C SER A 321 6.94 17.85 -31.53
N ARG A 322 5.95 17.89 -32.43
CA ARG A 322 5.01 16.78 -32.61
C ARG A 322 5.72 15.58 -33.26
N SER A 323 5.65 14.40 -32.63
CA SER A 323 6.16 13.16 -33.20
C SER A 323 5.31 12.67 -34.38
N GLY A 324 5.84 11.74 -35.17
CA GLY A 324 5.07 10.98 -36.17
C GLY A 324 3.92 10.19 -35.55
N ASP A 325 3.03 9.66 -36.38
CA ASP A 325 1.83 8.94 -35.90
C ASP A 325 2.13 7.58 -35.22
N TYR A 326 3.28 7.00 -35.54
CA TYR A 326 3.78 5.74 -34.96
C TYR A 326 5.19 5.97 -34.38
N PRO A 327 5.30 6.34 -33.10
CA PRO A 327 6.59 6.56 -32.44
C PRO A 327 7.47 5.31 -32.39
N VAL A 328 6.87 4.11 -32.24
CA VAL A 328 7.60 2.84 -32.21
C VAL A 328 6.88 1.80 -33.05
N ILE A 329 7.63 1.14 -33.93
CA ILE A 329 7.20 -0.02 -34.71
C ILE A 329 8.23 -1.12 -34.53
N CYS A 330 7.81 -2.25 -34.00
CA CYS A 330 8.60 -3.49 -33.90
C CYS A 330 7.97 -4.53 -34.82
N ASP A 331 8.78 -5.15 -35.69
CA ASP A 331 8.40 -6.18 -36.63
C ASP A 331 9.42 -7.32 -36.52
N ASP A 332 8.96 -8.47 -36.04
CA ASP A 332 9.76 -9.67 -35.74
C ASP A 332 11.04 -9.39 -34.93
N VAL A 333 10.96 -8.49 -33.94
CA VAL A 333 12.11 -8.14 -33.09
C VAL A 333 12.48 -9.30 -32.17
N GLU A 334 13.77 -9.64 -32.14
CA GLU A 334 14.32 -10.70 -31.31
C GLU A 334 15.59 -10.26 -30.58
N LYS A 335 15.84 -10.89 -29.41
CA LYS A 335 17.05 -10.65 -28.63
C LYS A 335 17.55 -11.91 -27.97
N HIS A 336 18.87 -12.13 -28.13
CA HIS A 336 19.62 -13.21 -27.51
C HIS A 336 20.80 -12.65 -26.71
N TYR A 337 21.13 -13.30 -25.59
CA TYR A 337 22.38 -13.12 -24.86
C TYR A 337 23.13 -14.47 -24.83
N GLY A 338 24.11 -14.64 -25.71
CA GLY A 338 24.72 -15.95 -25.96
C GLY A 338 23.65 -16.94 -26.43
N ASP A 339 23.55 -18.09 -25.78
CA ASP A 339 22.55 -19.12 -26.09
C ASP A 339 21.16 -18.86 -25.48
N HIS A 340 21.04 -17.85 -24.59
CA HIS A 340 19.78 -17.52 -23.95
C HIS A 340 18.94 -16.56 -24.78
N GLN A 341 17.79 -17.05 -25.27
CA GLN A 341 16.79 -16.24 -25.96
C GLN A 341 15.92 -15.50 -24.93
N VAL A 342 15.93 -14.17 -24.98
CA VAL A 342 15.11 -13.33 -24.08
C VAL A 342 13.70 -13.20 -24.64
N PHE A 343 13.59 -12.85 -25.92
CA PHE A 343 12.32 -12.82 -26.65
C PHE A 343 12.55 -12.98 -28.15
N ALA A 344 11.54 -13.45 -28.85
CA ALA A 344 11.51 -13.55 -30.29
C ALA A 344 10.14 -13.19 -30.86
N GLN A 345 10.16 -12.80 -32.15
CA GLN A 345 8.96 -12.48 -32.91
C GLN A 345 8.08 -11.42 -32.21
N VAL A 346 8.73 -10.39 -31.65
CA VAL A 346 8.00 -9.31 -31.01
C VAL A 346 7.46 -8.37 -32.09
N ASN A 347 6.12 -8.36 -32.18
CA ASN A 347 5.36 -7.51 -33.09
C ASN A 347 4.50 -6.55 -32.28
N LEU A 348 4.88 -5.26 -32.25
CA LEU A 348 4.10 -4.25 -31.56
C LEU A 348 4.18 -2.89 -32.29
N THR A 349 3.09 -2.17 -32.22
CA THR A 349 3.01 -0.82 -32.77
C THR A 349 2.37 0.12 -31.77
N ILE A 350 3.08 1.18 -31.41
CA ILE A 350 2.58 2.20 -30.48
C ILE A 350 2.23 3.45 -31.29
N ARG A 351 1.01 3.94 -31.08
CA ARG A 351 0.51 5.17 -31.72
C ARG A 351 0.86 6.39 -30.87
N ARG A 352 0.95 7.53 -31.51
CA ARG A 352 1.15 8.80 -30.81
C ARG A 352 0.03 9.06 -29.81
N GLY A 353 0.41 9.49 -28.60
CA GLY A 353 -0.50 9.78 -27.49
C GLY A 353 -1.01 8.54 -26.76
N GLU A 354 -0.66 7.32 -27.21
CA GLU A 354 -0.97 6.12 -26.45
C GLU A 354 -0.12 6.05 -25.17
N LYS A 355 -0.75 5.62 -24.09
CA LYS A 355 -0.10 5.29 -22.81
C LYS A 355 -0.21 3.80 -22.62
N VAL A 356 0.90 3.08 -22.68
CA VAL A 356 0.95 1.62 -22.68
C VAL A 356 1.75 1.10 -21.49
N ALA A 357 1.34 -0.04 -20.94
CA ALA A 357 2.09 -0.73 -19.90
C ALA A 357 2.85 -1.94 -20.47
N PHE A 358 4.08 -2.15 -20.00
CA PHE A 358 4.80 -3.40 -20.15
C PHE A 358 4.76 -4.16 -18.83
N VAL A 359 4.13 -5.33 -18.83
CA VAL A 359 3.94 -6.19 -17.65
C VAL A 359 4.50 -7.59 -17.92
N GLY A 360 4.68 -8.38 -16.87
CA GLY A 360 5.21 -9.75 -16.95
C GLY A 360 6.20 -10.03 -15.83
N LYS A 361 6.63 -11.28 -15.69
CA LYS A 361 7.58 -11.69 -14.64
C LYS A 361 8.91 -10.94 -14.76
N ASN A 362 9.63 -10.90 -13.66
CA ASN A 362 10.98 -10.34 -13.67
C ASN A 362 11.93 -11.26 -14.48
N GLY A 363 12.74 -10.65 -15.35
CA GLY A 363 13.63 -11.39 -16.26
C GLY A 363 13.07 -11.66 -17.65
N GLU A 364 11.77 -11.47 -17.90
CA GLU A 364 11.11 -11.73 -19.21
C GLU A 364 11.44 -10.69 -20.32
N GLY A 365 12.40 -9.81 -20.10
CA GLY A 365 12.92 -8.94 -21.15
C GLY A 365 12.25 -7.57 -21.31
N LYS A 366 11.40 -7.12 -20.37
CA LYS A 366 10.75 -5.79 -20.40
C LYS A 366 11.77 -4.66 -20.61
N SER A 367 12.71 -4.52 -19.67
CA SER A 367 13.77 -3.50 -19.74
C SER A 367 14.74 -3.76 -20.90
N THR A 368 14.88 -4.99 -21.37
CA THR A 368 15.67 -5.34 -22.55
C THR A 368 15.04 -4.75 -23.81
N LEU A 369 13.73 -4.88 -24.01
CA LEU A 369 13.03 -4.27 -25.14
C LEU A 369 13.10 -2.74 -25.07
N VAL A 370 12.96 -2.14 -23.89
CA VAL A 370 13.18 -0.70 -23.69
C VAL A 370 14.58 -0.28 -24.15
N LYS A 371 15.63 -1.01 -23.79
CA LYS A 371 17.00 -0.73 -24.24
C LYS A 371 17.18 -0.90 -25.75
N CYS A 372 16.48 -1.85 -26.39
CA CYS A 372 16.43 -1.97 -27.85
C CYS A 372 15.78 -0.73 -28.48
N ILE A 373 14.64 -0.27 -27.96
CA ILE A 373 13.94 0.95 -28.41
C ILE A 373 14.86 2.18 -28.28
N MET A 374 15.65 2.25 -27.19
CA MET A 374 16.64 3.29 -26.97
C MET A 374 17.90 3.15 -27.84
N SER A 375 18.01 2.09 -28.66
CA SER A 375 19.21 1.76 -29.46
C SER A 375 20.49 1.61 -28.62
N GLN A 376 20.34 1.21 -27.33
CA GLN A 376 21.45 0.96 -26.42
C GLN A 376 22.07 -0.43 -26.58
N ILE A 377 21.29 -1.38 -27.11
CA ILE A 377 21.72 -2.76 -27.37
C ILE A 377 21.23 -3.22 -28.74
N ASP A 378 22.00 -4.10 -29.37
CA ASP A 378 21.66 -4.67 -30.66
C ASP A 378 20.50 -5.66 -30.55
N HIS A 379 19.72 -5.77 -31.61
CA HIS A 379 18.60 -6.67 -31.75
C HIS A 379 18.50 -7.25 -33.17
N GLY A 380 17.81 -8.38 -33.33
CA GLY A 380 17.37 -8.89 -34.63
C GLY A 380 15.99 -8.32 -34.98
N GLY A 381 15.58 -8.54 -36.24
CA GLY A 381 14.32 -8.01 -36.76
C GLY A 381 14.35 -6.52 -37.08
N VAL A 382 13.17 -5.90 -37.19
CA VAL A 382 13.05 -4.48 -37.60
C VAL A 382 12.42 -3.69 -36.45
N LEU A 383 13.19 -2.76 -35.90
CA LEU A 383 12.72 -1.77 -34.92
C LEU A 383 12.93 -0.38 -35.53
N LYS A 384 11.83 0.37 -35.67
CA LYS A 384 11.85 1.72 -36.25
C LYS A 384 11.25 2.71 -35.27
N LEU A 385 12.02 3.78 -35.04
CA LEU A 385 11.50 4.99 -34.38
C LEU A 385 10.84 5.90 -35.42
N GLY A 386 9.75 6.50 -35.05
CA GLY A 386 9.03 7.46 -35.87
C GLY A 386 9.83 8.76 -36.10
N HIS A 387 9.32 9.60 -37.01
CA HIS A 387 9.91 10.91 -37.26
C HIS A 387 9.74 11.84 -36.05
N ASN A 388 10.74 12.66 -35.73
CA ASN A 388 10.75 13.63 -34.63
C ASN A 388 10.42 13.03 -33.25
N VAL A 389 10.83 11.80 -32.97
CA VAL A 389 10.68 11.19 -31.66
C VAL A 389 11.82 11.65 -30.77
N GLU A 390 11.48 12.41 -29.71
CA GLU A 390 12.40 12.84 -28.64
C GLU A 390 12.07 12.06 -27.38
N ILE A 391 12.98 11.13 -27.00
CA ILE A 391 12.76 10.17 -25.93
C ILE A 391 13.28 10.71 -24.61
N GLY A 392 12.42 10.75 -23.59
CA GLY A 392 12.80 10.88 -22.21
C GLY A 392 12.77 9.50 -21.54
N TYR A 393 13.88 9.08 -20.99
CA TYR A 393 13.99 7.76 -20.36
C TYR A 393 14.28 7.88 -18.87
N TYR A 394 13.44 7.28 -18.05
CA TYR A 394 13.68 7.09 -16.63
C TYR A 394 14.12 5.65 -16.37
N ALA A 395 15.41 5.47 -16.14
CA ALA A 395 16.00 4.18 -15.80
C ALA A 395 15.97 3.95 -14.29
N GLN A 396 15.97 2.70 -13.87
CA GLN A 396 16.04 2.30 -12.46
C GLN A 396 17.23 2.94 -11.71
N ASN A 397 18.33 3.25 -12.40
CA ASN A 397 19.54 3.86 -11.83
C ASN A 397 19.68 5.36 -12.11
N GLN A 398 18.64 6.03 -12.61
CA GLN A 398 18.69 7.44 -13.01
C GLN A 398 19.10 8.39 -11.86
N ALA A 399 18.76 8.03 -10.64
CA ALA A 399 19.13 8.77 -9.42
C ALA A 399 20.66 8.91 -9.22
N GLN A 400 21.45 7.98 -9.77
CA GLN A 400 22.92 7.99 -9.67
C GLN A 400 23.59 8.97 -10.66
N LEU A 401 22.85 9.43 -11.68
CA LEU A 401 23.33 10.35 -12.69
C LEU A 401 23.17 11.83 -12.30
N LEU A 402 22.65 12.11 -11.12
CA LEU A 402 22.52 13.46 -10.58
C LEU A 402 23.89 13.99 -10.12
N ASP A 403 24.11 15.29 -10.30
CA ASP A 403 25.33 15.98 -9.82
C ASP A 403 25.22 16.21 -8.30
N ASP A 404 26.08 15.54 -7.55
CA ASP A 404 26.10 15.55 -6.09
C ASP A 404 26.41 16.91 -5.45
N GLU A 405 27.07 17.81 -6.18
CA GLU A 405 27.49 19.13 -5.65
C GLU A 405 26.43 20.22 -5.81
N LEU A 406 25.40 19.96 -6.64
CA LEU A 406 24.29 20.89 -6.83
C LEU A 406 23.28 20.81 -5.70
N THR A 407 22.52 21.90 -5.54
CA THR A 407 21.31 21.86 -4.72
C THR A 407 20.15 21.25 -5.49
N VAL A 408 19.10 20.83 -4.76
CA VAL A 408 17.85 20.36 -5.38
C VAL A 408 17.30 21.43 -6.33
N PHE A 409 17.28 22.69 -5.88
CA PHE A 409 16.81 23.82 -6.67
C PHE A 409 17.65 24.02 -7.94
N ASP A 410 18.98 24.07 -7.82
CA ASP A 410 19.88 24.30 -8.95
C ASP A 410 19.79 23.18 -10.00
N THR A 411 19.58 21.94 -9.55
CA THR A 411 19.41 20.79 -10.45
C THR A 411 18.20 20.98 -11.38
N ILE A 412 17.10 21.52 -10.85
CA ILE A 412 15.88 21.77 -11.62
C ILE A 412 15.98 23.09 -12.42
N ASP A 413 16.58 24.13 -11.85
CA ASP A 413 16.73 25.43 -12.54
C ASP A 413 17.55 25.32 -13.84
N ARG A 414 18.53 24.40 -13.90
CA ARG A 414 19.32 24.13 -15.11
C ARG A 414 18.49 23.55 -16.26
N VAL A 415 17.41 22.83 -15.96
CA VAL A 415 16.56 22.16 -16.95
C VAL A 415 15.32 22.97 -17.27
N ALA A 416 14.78 23.67 -16.27
CA ALA A 416 13.56 24.46 -16.41
C ALA A 416 13.71 25.62 -17.40
N LYS A 417 12.77 25.73 -18.35
CA LYS A 417 12.73 26.78 -19.39
C LYS A 417 11.43 27.59 -19.30
N GLY A 418 11.51 28.87 -19.65
CA GLY A 418 10.34 29.76 -19.76
C GLY A 418 9.56 29.90 -18.44
N ASP A 419 8.21 29.83 -18.50
CA ASP A 419 7.31 30.02 -17.37
C ASP A 419 7.46 28.97 -16.26
N ILE A 420 8.02 27.80 -16.59
CA ILE A 420 8.27 26.70 -15.64
C ILE A 420 9.27 27.15 -14.57
N ARG A 421 10.25 27.97 -14.97
CA ARG A 421 11.28 28.50 -14.06
C ARG A 421 10.69 29.32 -12.91
N LEU A 422 9.58 29.99 -13.15
CA LEU A 422 8.87 30.76 -12.11
C LEU A 422 8.13 29.87 -11.10
N LYS A 423 7.86 28.61 -11.47
CA LYS A 423 7.10 27.64 -10.67
C LYS A 423 7.95 26.51 -10.06
N ILE A 424 9.29 26.61 -10.14
CA ILE A 424 10.18 25.55 -9.64
C ILE A 424 9.87 25.22 -8.17
N ARG A 425 9.66 26.21 -7.30
CA ARG A 425 9.40 25.97 -5.89
C ARG A 425 8.06 25.26 -5.66
N ASP A 426 7.05 25.55 -6.45
CA ASP A 426 5.74 24.90 -6.38
C ASP A 426 5.85 23.44 -6.84
N ILE A 427 6.59 23.20 -7.93
CA ILE A 427 6.88 21.85 -8.44
C ILE A 427 7.66 21.05 -7.41
N LEU A 428 8.72 21.62 -6.86
CA LEU A 428 9.52 20.97 -5.83
C LEU A 428 8.68 20.68 -4.57
N GLY A 429 7.80 21.62 -4.16
CA GLY A 429 6.88 21.44 -3.03
C GLY A 429 5.95 20.26 -3.25
N ALA A 430 5.34 20.13 -4.42
CA ALA A 430 4.44 19.02 -4.76
C ALA A 430 5.13 17.64 -4.73
N PHE A 431 6.43 17.60 -5.03
CA PHE A 431 7.26 16.40 -4.90
C PHE A 431 7.99 16.32 -3.55
N MET A 432 7.50 17.00 -2.52
CA MET A 432 8.01 16.99 -1.14
C MET A 432 9.43 17.55 -0.94
N PHE A 433 9.83 18.51 -1.78
CA PHE A 433 11.05 19.31 -1.62
C PHE A 433 10.72 20.77 -1.26
N GLY A 434 9.68 20.99 -0.43
CA GLY A 434 9.28 22.33 0.04
C GLY A 434 10.26 22.93 1.06
N GLY A 435 10.26 24.27 1.17
CA GLY A 435 11.03 25.01 2.15
C GLY A 435 12.54 24.75 2.06
N GLU A 436 13.18 24.49 3.22
CA GLU A 436 14.63 24.24 3.33
C GLU A 436 15.11 22.99 2.57
N ALA A 437 14.20 22.07 2.22
CA ALA A 437 14.58 20.86 1.48
C ALA A 437 15.06 21.19 0.06
N SER A 438 14.59 22.27 -0.55
CA SER A 438 15.01 22.73 -1.88
C SER A 438 16.48 23.20 -1.92
N ASP A 439 17.01 23.65 -0.79
CA ASP A 439 18.38 24.19 -0.71
C ASP A 439 19.40 23.12 -0.28
N LYS A 440 18.96 21.89 0.00
CA LYS A 440 19.85 20.76 0.29
C LYS A 440 20.66 20.36 -0.93
N LYS A 441 21.92 19.96 -0.71
CA LYS A 441 22.75 19.36 -1.77
C LYS A 441 22.27 17.95 -2.09
N VAL A 442 22.38 17.56 -3.36
CA VAL A 442 21.98 16.23 -3.85
C VAL A 442 22.67 15.10 -3.08
N LYS A 443 23.94 15.26 -2.70
CA LYS A 443 24.71 14.25 -1.94
C LYS A 443 24.13 13.88 -0.57
N VAL A 444 23.36 14.75 0.07
CA VAL A 444 22.74 14.47 1.37
C VAL A 444 21.33 13.90 1.28
N LEU A 445 20.82 13.74 0.05
CA LEU A 445 19.51 13.15 -0.19
C LEU A 445 19.54 11.63 -0.01
N SER A 446 18.46 11.09 0.54
CA SER A 446 18.19 9.65 0.54
C SER A 446 17.97 9.13 -0.90
N GLY A 447 18.09 7.80 -1.08
CA GLY A 447 17.86 7.18 -2.40
C GLY A 447 16.49 7.52 -2.99
N GLY A 448 15.43 7.49 -2.18
CA GLY A 448 14.09 7.86 -2.61
C GLY A 448 13.94 9.35 -2.98
N GLU A 449 14.60 10.25 -2.25
CA GLU A 449 14.63 11.67 -2.59
C GLU A 449 15.39 11.91 -3.90
N ARG A 450 16.52 11.24 -4.12
CA ARG A 450 17.26 11.30 -5.40
C ARG A 450 16.41 10.81 -6.56
N SER A 451 15.68 9.71 -6.40
CA SER A 451 14.78 9.17 -7.43
C SER A 451 13.67 10.16 -7.79
N ARG A 452 13.05 10.80 -6.78
CA ARG A 452 12.05 11.86 -7.00
C ARG A 452 12.62 13.05 -7.76
N LEU A 453 13.82 13.52 -7.37
CA LEU A 453 14.48 14.64 -8.03
C LEU A 453 14.81 14.33 -9.50
N ALA A 454 15.32 13.12 -9.79
CA ALA A 454 15.58 12.65 -11.14
C ALA A 454 14.30 12.59 -11.99
N MET A 455 13.17 12.18 -11.37
CA MET A 455 11.87 12.16 -12.03
C MET A 455 11.39 13.57 -12.38
N ILE A 456 11.47 14.53 -11.46
CA ILE A 456 11.12 15.94 -11.72
C ILE A 456 11.95 16.47 -12.88
N LYS A 457 13.26 16.24 -12.85
CA LYS A 457 14.19 16.67 -13.91
C LYS A 457 13.73 16.16 -15.27
N LEU A 458 13.41 14.86 -15.39
CA LEU A 458 12.94 14.25 -16.63
C LEU A 458 11.63 14.86 -17.13
N LEU A 459 10.65 15.05 -16.23
CA LEU A 459 9.34 15.62 -16.59
C LEU A 459 9.42 17.07 -17.09
N LEU A 460 10.52 17.78 -16.80
CA LEU A 460 10.78 19.15 -17.26
C LEU A 460 11.65 19.22 -18.51
N GLU A 461 12.11 18.10 -19.06
CA GLU A 461 12.79 18.04 -20.35
C GLU A 461 11.78 18.12 -21.51
N PRO A 462 12.10 18.81 -22.62
CA PRO A 462 11.21 18.91 -23.78
C PRO A 462 11.21 17.61 -24.57
N VAL A 463 10.40 16.65 -24.17
CA VAL A 463 10.28 15.32 -24.80
C VAL A 463 8.84 15.07 -25.25
N ASN A 464 8.63 14.23 -26.27
CA ASN A 464 7.31 13.83 -26.76
C ASN A 464 7.05 12.32 -26.62
N PHE A 465 8.06 11.59 -26.12
CA PHE A 465 7.95 10.17 -25.85
C PHE A 465 8.63 9.84 -24.50
N LEU A 466 7.85 9.42 -23.52
CA LEU A 466 8.36 9.04 -22.19
C LEU A 466 8.44 7.53 -22.07
N ILE A 467 9.56 7.03 -21.57
CA ILE A 467 9.73 5.64 -21.17
C ILE A 467 10.11 5.63 -19.70
N LEU A 468 9.27 5.02 -18.88
CA LEU A 468 9.39 4.97 -17.43
C LEU A 468 9.58 3.52 -16.98
N ASP A 469 10.79 3.18 -16.52
CA ASP A 469 11.13 1.83 -16.04
C ASP A 469 11.10 1.80 -14.52
N GLU A 470 10.07 1.15 -13.95
CA GLU A 470 9.75 1.05 -12.51
C GLU A 470 9.75 2.43 -11.79
N PRO A 471 8.97 3.41 -12.29
CA PRO A 471 8.99 4.77 -11.75
C PRO A 471 8.42 4.89 -10.34
N THR A 472 7.62 3.92 -9.91
CA THR A 472 6.95 3.90 -8.61
C THR A 472 7.81 3.37 -7.47
N ASN A 473 8.96 2.74 -7.76
CA ASN A 473 9.86 2.21 -6.75
C ASN A 473 10.38 3.32 -5.84
N HIS A 474 10.30 3.09 -4.52
CA HIS A 474 10.70 4.04 -3.48
C HIS A 474 9.89 5.34 -3.39
N LEU A 475 8.79 5.47 -4.15
CA LEU A 475 7.87 6.58 -4.03
C LEU A 475 6.79 6.26 -2.98
N ASP A 476 6.45 7.27 -2.16
CA ASP A 476 5.28 7.17 -1.30
C ASP A 476 3.98 7.35 -2.10
N MET A 477 2.85 7.00 -1.48
CA MET A 477 1.55 7.01 -2.16
C MET A 477 1.19 8.40 -2.71
N GLN A 478 1.50 9.48 -1.98
CA GLN A 478 1.20 10.84 -2.43
C GLN A 478 2.02 11.23 -3.67
N THR A 479 3.32 10.91 -3.66
CA THR A 479 4.19 11.17 -4.81
C THR A 479 3.78 10.33 -6.02
N LYS A 480 3.30 9.08 -5.83
CA LYS A 480 2.75 8.25 -6.91
C LYS A 480 1.52 8.90 -7.55
N ASP A 481 0.61 9.44 -6.73
CA ASP A 481 -0.59 10.13 -7.23
C ASP A 481 -0.20 11.38 -8.04
N VAL A 482 0.73 12.20 -7.54
CA VAL A 482 1.25 13.38 -8.26
C VAL A 482 1.91 12.98 -9.59
N LEU A 483 2.71 11.90 -9.59
CA LEU A 483 3.32 11.39 -10.81
C LEU A 483 2.27 10.89 -11.81
N LYS A 484 1.26 10.17 -11.33
CA LYS A 484 0.16 9.66 -12.16
C LYS A 484 -0.61 10.80 -12.82
N GLU A 485 -0.98 11.84 -12.04
CA GLU A 485 -1.63 13.04 -12.57
C GLU A 485 -0.75 13.76 -13.60
N ALA A 486 0.55 13.88 -13.33
CA ALA A 486 1.49 14.47 -14.28
C ALA A 486 1.52 13.68 -15.61
N ILE A 487 1.65 12.34 -15.56
CA ILE A 487 1.67 11.52 -16.78
C ILE A 487 0.31 11.56 -17.51
N LEU A 488 -0.81 11.63 -16.79
CA LEU A 488 -2.14 11.80 -17.40
C LEU A 488 -2.24 13.11 -18.19
N ALA A 489 -1.65 14.19 -17.66
CA ALA A 489 -1.63 15.50 -18.30
C ALA A 489 -0.61 15.61 -19.46
N PHE A 490 0.26 14.59 -19.64
CA PHE A 490 1.23 14.56 -20.73
C PHE A 490 0.56 14.16 -22.05
N ASP A 491 0.68 15.04 -23.07
CA ASP A 491 0.07 14.85 -24.39
C ASP A 491 0.87 13.90 -25.30
N GLY A 492 2.09 13.54 -24.91
CA GLY A 492 2.97 12.64 -25.64
C GLY A 492 2.63 11.16 -25.46
N THR A 493 3.43 10.31 -26.06
CA THR A 493 3.37 8.86 -25.95
C THR A 493 4.11 8.38 -24.71
N VAL A 494 3.59 7.37 -24.01
CA VAL A 494 4.22 6.86 -22.78
C VAL A 494 4.29 5.34 -22.80
N ILE A 495 5.47 4.80 -22.48
CA ILE A 495 5.66 3.41 -22.07
C ILE A 495 5.94 3.40 -20.57
N VAL A 496 5.16 2.63 -19.82
CA VAL A 496 5.38 2.40 -18.38
C VAL A 496 5.68 0.93 -18.14
N VAL A 497 6.85 0.63 -17.63
CA VAL A 497 7.18 -0.67 -17.07
C VAL A 497 6.90 -0.57 -15.56
N SER A 498 5.90 -1.23 -15.05
CA SER A 498 5.57 -1.19 -13.62
C SER A 498 4.79 -2.41 -13.18
N HIS A 499 4.97 -2.76 -11.90
CA HIS A 499 4.23 -3.80 -11.22
C HIS A 499 3.14 -3.24 -10.29
N ASP A 500 3.01 -1.92 -10.22
CA ASP A 500 2.01 -1.23 -9.41
C ASP A 500 0.67 -1.14 -10.15
N ARG A 501 -0.28 -2.01 -9.75
CA ARG A 501 -1.60 -2.13 -10.39
C ARG A 501 -2.41 -0.83 -10.29
N GLU A 502 -2.35 -0.16 -9.16
CA GLU A 502 -3.13 1.06 -8.91
C GLU A 502 -2.55 2.27 -9.65
N PHE A 503 -1.24 2.31 -9.77
CA PHE A 503 -0.58 3.33 -10.58
C PHE A 503 -0.97 3.19 -12.06
N LEU A 504 -1.00 1.96 -12.59
CA LEU A 504 -1.36 1.68 -13.99
C LEU A 504 -2.87 1.85 -14.26
N ASP A 505 -3.72 1.69 -13.25
CA ASP A 505 -5.17 1.80 -13.40
C ASP A 505 -5.59 3.20 -13.85
N GLY A 506 -6.42 3.29 -14.88
CA GLY A 506 -6.85 4.57 -15.48
C GLY A 506 -5.71 5.39 -16.15
N LEU A 507 -4.45 4.93 -16.08
CA LEU A 507 -3.32 5.55 -16.75
C LEU A 507 -3.12 4.99 -18.16
N VAL A 508 -3.17 3.66 -18.29
CA VAL A 508 -2.88 2.97 -19.55
C VAL A 508 -4.15 2.44 -20.22
N THR A 509 -4.13 2.45 -21.54
CA THR A 509 -5.24 1.99 -22.38
C THR A 509 -4.92 0.67 -23.09
N LYS A 510 -3.68 0.20 -22.97
CA LYS A 510 -3.17 -1.01 -23.60
C LYS A 510 -2.06 -1.61 -22.74
N VAL A 511 -2.05 -2.92 -22.65
CA VAL A 511 -1.06 -3.68 -21.88
C VAL A 511 -0.35 -4.67 -22.80
N TYR A 512 0.98 -4.68 -22.73
CA TYR A 512 1.83 -5.68 -23.37
C TYR A 512 2.39 -6.62 -22.32
N GLU A 513 1.99 -7.89 -22.36
CA GLU A 513 2.48 -8.93 -21.46
C GLU A 513 3.71 -9.62 -22.06
N PHE A 514 4.78 -9.67 -21.26
CA PHE A 514 6.01 -10.41 -21.54
C PHE A 514 5.95 -11.75 -20.81
N GLY A 515 6.08 -12.85 -21.54
CA GLY A 515 6.06 -14.19 -20.93
C GLY A 515 6.47 -15.27 -21.93
N GLY A 516 7.36 -16.19 -21.51
CA GLY A 516 7.82 -17.31 -22.31
C GLY A 516 8.49 -16.89 -23.62
N GLY A 517 9.23 -15.79 -23.61
CA GLY A 517 9.95 -15.26 -24.77
C GLY A 517 9.04 -14.61 -25.84
N LYS A 518 7.77 -14.35 -25.52
CA LYS A 518 6.80 -13.70 -26.41
C LYS A 518 6.18 -12.47 -25.77
N VAL A 519 5.67 -11.57 -26.61
CA VAL A 519 4.92 -10.40 -26.17
C VAL A 519 3.50 -10.48 -26.71
N ARG A 520 2.50 -10.39 -25.81
CA ARG A 520 1.07 -10.40 -26.16
C ARG A 520 0.46 -9.03 -25.88
N GLU A 521 -0.39 -8.57 -26.77
CA GLU A 521 -1.15 -7.34 -26.62
C GLU A 521 -2.51 -7.61 -25.99
N TYR A 522 -2.87 -6.82 -24.97
CA TYR A 522 -4.20 -6.79 -24.36
C TYR A 522 -4.76 -5.38 -24.50
N LEU A 523 -5.98 -5.27 -24.99
CA LEU A 523 -6.69 -4.00 -25.10
C LEU A 523 -7.43 -3.71 -23.79
N GLY A 524 -7.32 -2.47 -23.31
CA GLY A 524 -7.93 -2.06 -22.04
C GLY A 524 -6.91 -1.73 -20.96
N GLY A 525 -7.40 -1.53 -19.73
CA GLY A 525 -6.58 -1.19 -18.58
C GLY A 525 -5.95 -2.42 -17.91
N ILE A 526 -5.20 -2.16 -16.82
CA ILE A 526 -4.51 -3.23 -16.08
C ILE A 526 -5.49 -4.25 -15.49
N TYR A 527 -6.67 -3.82 -15.01
CA TYR A 527 -7.66 -4.73 -14.44
C TYR A 527 -8.38 -5.57 -15.51
N ASP A 528 -8.53 -5.07 -16.74
CA ASP A 528 -9.05 -5.86 -17.86
C ASP A 528 -8.09 -6.99 -18.21
N TYR A 529 -6.78 -6.67 -18.34
CA TYR A 529 -5.72 -7.67 -18.51
C TYR A 529 -5.74 -8.73 -17.39
N LEU A 530 -5.83 -8.31 -16.12
CA LEU A 530 -5.83 -9.23 -14.98
C LEU A 530 -7.06 -10.15 -14.97
N ARG A 531 -8.20 -9.68 -15.46
CA ARG A 531 -9.42 -10.45 -15.59
C ARG A 531 -9.30 -11.49 -16.71
N GLU A 532 -8.84 -11.10 -17.90
CA GLU A 532 -8.63 -12.02 -19.02
C GLU A 532 -7.62 -13.12 -18.65
N LYS A 533 -6.49 -12.75 -18.04
CA LYS A 533 -5.49 -13.71 -17.60
C LYS A 533 -6.02 -14.70 -16.57
N SER A 534 -6.86 -14.27 -15.64
CA SER A 534 -7.47 -15.19 -14.66
C SER A 534 -8.39 -16.23 -15.32
N VAL A 535 -9.06 -15.87 -16.41
CA VAL A 535 -9.90 -16.80 -17.20
C VAL A 535 -9.02 -17.79 -17.97
N ASP A 536 -7.93 -17.32 -18.58
CA ASP A 536 -6.97 -18.17 -19.30
C ASP A 536 -6.30 -19.18 -18.37
N ASP A 537 -5.90 -18.76 -17.17
CA ASP A 537 -5.30 -19.65 -16.15
C ASP A 537 -6.27 -20.73 -15.69
N VAL A 538 -7.55 -20.41 -15.49
CA VAL A 538 -8.60 -21.38 -15.14
C VAL A 538 -8.86 -22.34 -16.30
N ALA A 539 -8.89 -21.84 -17.54
CA ALA A 539 -9.07 -22.67 -18.74
C ALA A 539 -7.88 -23.62 -18.95
N ALA A 540 -6.64 -23.13 -18.75
CA ALA A 540 -5.43 -23.95 -18.83
C ALA A 540 -5.39 -25.03 -17.74
N ALA A 541 -5.77 -24.71 -16.51
CA ALA A 541 -5.86 -25.66 -15.40
C ALA A 541 -6.94 -26.73 -15.66
N ALA A 542 -8.09 -26.35 -16.24
CA ALA A 542 -9.15 -27.28 -16.64
C ALA A 542 -8.70 -28.22 -17.78
N ALA A 543 -7.96 -27.69 -18.77
CA ALA A 543 -7.40 -28.49 -19.87
C ALA A 543 -6.35 -29.49 -19.36
N LEU A 544 -5.52 -29.13 -18.40
CA LEU A 544 -4.55 -30.03 -17.76
C LEU A 544 -5.23 -31.11 -16.89
N ALA A 545 -6.35 -30.77 -16.24
CA ALA A 545 -7.14 -31.72 -15.45
C ALA A 545 -7.91 -32.70 -16.33
N GLY A 546 -8.29 -32.29 -17.56
CA GLY A 546 -9.00 -33.14 -18.55
C GLY A 546 -8.13 -34.20 -19.23
N ASN A 547 -6.81 -34.18 -19.08
CA ASN A 547 -5.87 -35.08 -19.76
C ASN A 547 -5.37 -36.26 -18.89
N ARG A 548 -6.17 -36.69 -17.88
CA ARG A 548 -5.95 -38.00 -17.25
C ARG A 548 -6.64 -39.06 -18.08
N PRO A 549 -5.96 -40.12 -18.55
CA PRO A 549 -6.60 -41.19 -19.27
C PRO A 549 -7.61 -41.89 -18.36
N ALA A 550 -8.88 -41.76 -18.71
CA ALA A 550 -9.94 -42.50 -18.09
C ALA A 550 -9.81 -43.98 -18.49
N THR A 551 -9.39 -44.82 -17.53
CA THR A 551 -9.66 -46.26 -17.63
C THR A 551 -11.15 -46.46 -17.43
N ALA A 552 -11.77 -46.97 -18.48
CA ALA A 552 -13.19 -47.27 -18.56
C ALA A 552 -13.58 -48.35 -17.54
N GLU A 553 -14.64 -48.10 -16.78
CA GLU A 553 -15.63 -49.13 -16.47
C GLU A 553 -17.01 -48.45 -16.44
N THR A 554 -17.78 -48.79 -17.48
CA THR A 554 -19.17 -48.46 -17.64
C THR A 554 -20.04 -49.38 -16.80
N SER A 555 -20.93 -48.82 -16.01
CA SER A 555 -22.25 -49.45 -15.74
C SER A 555 -23.27 -48.35 -15.39
N PRO A 556 -24.45 -48.39 -15.97
CA PRO A 556 -25.47 -47.38 -15.83
C PRO A 556 -26.34 -47.65 -14.60
N VAL A 557 -26.49 -46.67 -13.74
CA VAL A 557 -27.53 -46.69 -12.71
C VAL A 557 -28.52 -45.57 -12.97
N GLN A 558 -29.75 -46.00 -13.07
CA GLN A 558 -30.97 -45.27 -13.30
C GLN A 558 -31.22 -44.14 -12.30
N SER A 559 -31.78 -43.10 -12.82
CA SER A 559 -32.39 -41.98 -12.11
C SER A 559 -33.53 -42.42 -11.18
N ALA A 560 -33.53 -41.99 -9.95
CA ALA A 560 -34.72 -41.79 -9.14
C ALA A 560 -34.60 -40.46 -8.36
N PRO A 561 -35.70 -39.71 -8.18
CA PRO A 561 -35.68 -38.33 -7.74
C PRO A 561 -35.83 -38.22 -6.23
N GLY A 562 -35.19 -37.19 -5.66
CA GLY A 562 -35.68 -36.61 -4.41
C GLY A 562 -34.84 -36.87 -3.16
N ALA A 563 -34.06 -35.86 -2.81
CA ALA A 563 -34.01 -35.33 -1.45
C ALA A 563 -33.15 -34.05 -1.45
N THR A 564 -33.82 -32.92 -1.42
CA THR A 564 -33.26 -31.62 -1.14
C THR A 564 -32.78 -31.57 0.32
N VAL A 565 -31.47 -31.33 0.50
CA VAL A 565 -30.93 -30.89 1.80
C VAL A 565 -31.02 -29.37 1.78
N PRO A 566 -31.59 -28.71 2.81
CA PRO A 566 -31.72 -27.26 2.86
C PRO A 566 -30.36 -26.64 3.12
N SER A 567 -29.90 -25.78 2.21
CA SER A 567 -28.85 -24.80 2.52
C SER A 567 -29.49 -23.68 3.32
N GLU A 568 -29.12 -23.54 4.59
CA GLU A 568 -29.42 -22.36 5.41
C GLU A 568 -28.82 -21.14 4.73
N GLY A 569 -29.65 -20.11 4.42
CA GLY A 569 -29.19 -18.77 4.14
C GLY A 569 -29.65 -18.07 2.86
N ALA A 570 -30.55 -18.66 2.05
CA ALA A 570 -31.17 -17.94 0.93
C ALA A 570 -32.66 -17.66 1.22
N LEU A 571 -32.96 -16.41 1.57
CA LEU A 571 -34.35 -15.92 1.64
C LEU A 571 -35.05 -16.15 0.30
N SER A 572 -36.31 -16.62 0.32
CA SER A 572 -37.08 -16.85 -0.89
C SER A 572 -37.28 -15.54 -1.68
N TYR A 573 -37.44 -15.64 -2.99
CA TYR A 573 -37.66 -14.45 -3.85
C TYR A 573 -38.86 -13.59 -3.40
N ALA A 574 -39.87 -14.19 -2.76
CA ALA A 574 -41.01 -13.47 -2.19
C ALA A 574 -40.62 -12.65 -0.96
N GLU A 575 -39.80 -13.20 -0.07
CA GLU A 575 -39.29 -12.52 1.12
C GLU A 575 -38.31 -11.38 0.76
N GLN A 576 -37.45 -11.59 -0.22
CA GLN A 576 -36.58 -10.53 -0.76
C GLN A 576 -37.37 -9.36 -1.37
N LYS A 577 -38.49 -9.65 -2.04
CA LYS A 577 -39.39 -8.64 -2.60
C LYS A 577 -40.15 -7.87 -1.53
N GLU A 578 -40.51 -8.53 -0.45
CA GLU A 578 -41.21 -7.91 0.69
C GLU A 578 -40.25 -7.02 1.51
N LEU A 579 -39.02 -7.49 1.76
CA LEU A 579 -37.95 -6.71 2.36
C LEU A 579 -37.56 -5.47 1.54
N ALA A 580 -37.45 -5.62 0.22
CA ALA A 580 -37.19 -4.50 -0.70
C ALA A 580 -38.33 -3.46 -0.70
N LYS A 581 -39.59 -3.92 -0.55
CA LYS A 581 -40.75 -3.04 -0.45
C LYS A 581 -40.81 -2.29 0.89
N GLN A 582 -40.47 -2.97 2.00
CA GLN A 582 -40.36 -2.35 3.32
C GLN A 582 -39.24 -1.32 3.36
N ARG A 583 -38.07 -1.65 2.80
CA ARG A 583 -36.93 -0.73 2.72
C ARG A 583 -37.26 0.52 1.92
N ARG A 584 -37.91 0.40 0.74
CA ARG A 584 -38.36 1.56 -0.03
C ARG A 584 -39.36 2.44 0.71
N LYS A 585 -40.23 1.82 1.54
CA LYS A 585 -41.21 2.57 2.34
C LYS A 585 -40.52 3.36 3.46
N LEU A 586 -39.47 2.80 4.06
CA LEU A 586 -38.67 3.48 5.07
C LEU A 586 -37.80 4.58 4.44
N GLU A 587 -37.18 4.34 3.29
CA GLU A 587 -36.44 5.35 2.53
C GLU A 587 -37.33 6.55 2.15
N GLN A 588 -38.60 6.29 1.78
CA GLN A 588 -39.55 7.36 1.48
C GLN A 588 -39.93 8.14 2.75
N ALA A 589 -40.14 7.45 3.88
CA ALA A 589 -40.46 8.08 5.16
C ALA A 589 -39.30 8.98 5.67
N VAL A 590 -38.04 8.56 5.49
CA VAL A 590 -36.86 9.39 5.78
C VAL A 590 -36.87 10.66 4.93
N LYS A 591 -37.09 10.52 3.63
CA LYS A 591 -37.12 11.65 2.70
C LYS A 591 -38.25 12.64 2.99
N ASP A 592 -39.43 12.13 3.34
CA ASP A 592 -40.59 12.97 3.70
C ASP A 592 -40.32 13.73 5.00
N ALA A 593 -39.65 13.09 5.98
CA ALA A 593 -39.26 13.72 7.24
C ALA A 593 -38.19 14.81 7.01
N GLU A 594 -37.18 14.55 6.15
CA GLU A 594 -36.15 15.53 5.78
C GLU A 594 -36.77 16.78 5.13
N GLN A 595 -37.69 16.61 4.18
CA GLN A 595 -38.39 17.73 3.55
C GLN A 595 -39.20 18.55 4.55
N LYS A 596 -39.81 17.89 5.53
CA LYS A 596 -40.59 18.56 6.56
C LYS A 596 -39.70 19.35 7.52
N ILE A 597 -38.53 18.82 7.87
CA ILE A 597 -37.51 19.51 8.69
C ILE A 597 -37.03 20.76 7.96
N GLU A 598 -36.66 20.66 6.69
CA GLU A 598 -36.19 21.80 5.87
C GLU A 598 -37.26 22.93 5.75
N GLN A 599 -38.54 22.53 5.61
CA GLN A 599 -39.65 23.52 5.59
C GLN A 599 -39.80 24.24 6.93
N LEU A 600 -39.76 23.47 8.04
CA LEU A 600 -39.91 24.03 9.38
C LEU A 600 -38.73 24.94 9.76
N GLU A 601 -37.50 24.55 9.39
CA GLU A 601 -36.30 25.39 9.59
C GLU A 601 -36.40 26.71 8.81
N THR A 602 -36.91 26.67 7.57
CA THR A 602 -37.10 27.85 6.76
C THR A 602 -38.15 28.79 7.40
N GLU A 603 -39.30 28.25 7.86
CA GLU A 603 -40.33 29.02 8.55
C GLU A 603 -39.84 29.63 9.87
N ILE A 604 -39.04 28.87 10.64
CA ILE A 604 -38.43 29.37 11.88
C ILE A 604 -37.47 30.52 11.58
N SER A 605 -36.61 30.39 10.56
CA SER A 605 -35.65 31.43 10.14
C SER A 605 -36.35 32.71 9.69
N GLU A 606 -37.47 32.58 8.94
CA GLU A 606 -38.29 33.75 8.53
C GLU A 606 -38.95 34.44 9.75
N LEU A 607 -39.45 33.64 10.71
CA LEU A 607 -40.01 34.17 11.94
C LEU A 607 -38.98 34.83 12.85
N GLU A 608 -37.79 34.25 12.96
CA GLU A 608 -36.67 34.83 13.73
C GLU A 608 -36.21 36.16 13.11
N THR A 609 -36.21 36.25 11.78
CA THR A 609 -35.95 37.51 11.07
C THR A 609 -37.01 38.56 11.39
N ARG A 610 -38.30 38.21 11.47
CA ARG A 610 -39.39 39.11 11.87
C ARG A 610 -39.33 39.50 13.34
N LEU A 611 -39.00 38.56 14.23
CA LEU A 611 -38.82 38.82 15.65
C LEU A 611 -37.63 39.74 15.96
N SER A 612 -36.65 39.82 15.08
CA SER A 612 -35.51 40.73 15.22
C SER A 612 -35.82 42.19 14.89
N THR A 613 -37.03 42.48 14.35
CA THR A 613 -37.48 43.85 14.11
C THR A 613 -38.08 44.45 15.37
N PRO A 614 -37.98 45.78 15.59
CA PRO A 614 -38.55 46.45 16.78
C PRO A 614 -40.07 46.25 16.97
N GLU A 615 -40.81 46.07 15.89
CA GLU A 615 -42.28 45.82 15.91
C GLU A 615 -42.54 44.34 16.22
N GLY A 616 -41.76 43.41 15.70
CA GLY A 616 -41.92 41.98 15.96
C GLY A 616 -41.52 41.57 17.38
N ALA A 617 -40.60 42.27 18.04
CA ALA A 617 -40.16 42.02 19.40
C ALA A 617 -41.24 42.23 20.47
N THR A 618 -42.37 42.89 20.15
CA THR A 618 -43.49 43.13 21.04
C THR A 618 -44.74 42.27 20.74
N ASP A 619 -44.70 41.46 19.68
CA ASP A 619 -45.83 40.65 19.23
C ASP A 619 -45.82 39.25 19.88
N ALA A 620 -46.68 39.08 20.91
CA ALA A 620 -46.85 37.84 21.65
C ALA A 620 -47.31 36.64 20.77
N ALA A 621 -48.00 36.91 19.64
CA ALA A 621 -48.48 35.86 18.74
C ALA A 621 -47.31 35.23 17.95
N LEU A 622 -46.30 36.05 17.55
CA LEU A 622 -45.09 35.55 16.87
C LEU A 622 -44.26 34.66 17.78
N PHE A 623 -44.14 35.00 19.08
CA PHE A 623 -43.43 34.17 20.04
C PHE A 623 -44.15 32.83 20.27
N THR A 624 -45.48 32.84 20.32
CA THR A 624 -46.28 31.59 20.48
C THR A 624 -46.08 30.71 19.24
N ARG A 625 -46.19 31.27 18.05
CA ARG A 625 -45.98 30.54 16.78
C ARG A 625 -44.55 29.96 16.65
N HIS A 626 -43.53 30.74 17.03
CA HIS A 626 -42.16 30.26 17.09
C HIS A 626 -41.98 29.08 18.03
N GLY A 627 -42.64 29.11 19.22
CA GLY A 627 -42.61 28.00 20.17
C GLY A 627 -43.32 26.76 19.65
N GLU A 628 -44.40 26.89 18.88
CA GLU A 628 -45.11 25.79 18.22
C GLU A 628 -44.24 25.17 17.12
N LEU A 629 -43.65 25.96 16.23
CA LEU A 629 -42.79 25.46 15.16
C LEU A 629 -41.56 24.74 15.69
N ARG A 630 -40.95 25.19 16.79
CA ARG A 630 -39.85 24.47 17.43
C ARG A 630 -40.28 23.12 18.00
N LYS A 631 -41.50 22.99 18.50
CA LYS A 631 -42.05 21.69 18.95
C LYS A 631 -42.34 20.77 17.76
N GLU A 632 -42.85 21.33 16.66
CA GLU A 632 -43.08 20.58 15.42
C GLU A 632 -41.78 20.11 14.79
N LEU A 633 -40.70 20.93 14.83
CA LEU A 633 -39.37 20.58 14.38
C LEU A 633 -38.79 19.41 15.20
N ALA A 634 -38.84 19.50 16.55
CA ALA A 634 -38.37 18.43 17.42
C ALA A 634 -39.10 17.11 17.18
N ALA A 635 -40.44 17.16 16.93
CA ALA A 635 -41.21 15.96 16.59
C ALA A 635 -40.86 15.38 15.21
N ALA A 636 -40.51 16.24 14.23
CA ALA A 636 -40.05 15.80 12.90
C ALA A 636 -38.66 15.18 12.95
N GLU A 637 -37.74 15.75 13.75
CA GLU A 637 -36.41 15.17 14.02
C GLU A 637 -36.50 13.81 14.73
N GLU A 638 -37.38 13.66 15.68
CA GLU A 638 -37.62 12.38 16.38
C GLU A 638 -38.19 11.31 15.42
N ALA A 639 -39.12 11.72 14.54
CA ALA A 639 -39.66 10.83 13.51
C ALA A 639 -38.62 10.43 12.45
N TRP A 640 -37.73 11.37 12.06
CA TRP A 640 -36.61 11.12 11.18
C TRP A 640 -35.63 10.11 11.82
N SER A 641 -35.25 10.35 13.07
CA SER A 641 -34.33 9.47 13.81
C SER A 641 -34.88 8.04 13.93
N ALA A 642 -36.16 7.89 14.24
CA ALA A 642 -36.83 6.58 14.33
C ALA A 642 -36.90 5.86 12.96
N ALA A 643 -37.09 6.63 11.85
CA ALA A 643 -37.12 6.07 10.51
C ALA A 643 -35.72 5.64 10.03
N VAL A 644 -34.66 6.39 10.36
CA VAL A 644 -33.27 6.06 10.08
C VAL A 644 -32.82 4.83 10.88
N GLU A 645 -33.20 4.75 12.16
CA GLU A 645 -32.89 3.60 13.03
C GLU A 645 -33.59 2.31 12.56
N ALA A 646 -34.77 2.43 11.96
CA ALA A 646 -35.48 1.30 11.35
C ALA A 646 -34.91 0.87 9.98
N LEU A 647 -34.06 1.70 9.36
CA LEU A 647 -33.45 1.47 8.06
C LEU A 647 -32.08 0.80 8.17
N GLY A 648 -31.38 0.99 9.30
CA GLY A 648 -30.06 0.41 9.62
C GLY A 648 -30.19 -0.92 10.31
#